data_7d1207571b16b7c25cea3dbde2919096
#
_entry.id   7d1207571b16b7c25cea3dbde2919096
#
_cell.length_a   1.000
_cell.length_b   1.000
_cell.length_c   1.000
_cell.angle_alpha   90.00
_cell.angle_beta   90.00
_cell.angle_gamma   90.00
#
_symmetry.space_group_name_H-M   'P 1'
#
loop_
_entity.id
_entity.type
_entity.pdbx_description
1 polymer ?
#
loop_
_entity_poly.entity_id
_entity_poly.type
_entity_poly.pdbx_seq_one_letter_code
_entity_poly.pdbx_strand_id
1 'polypeptide(L)'
;MESSKAMAELNLKQINARLNEEFRGEKRKLVFWYDDKAEFANDIKDIELDNANVYFLQPDNQFYTKYFLERKDKENNYLIYAPFPKPDVRENHLEDTLLYSKRFFADRASLFMADLGVDEKYKNIIEKHIKFFANKDRTQRFYDLEIEQFNEENIIVGMLGSICRTQTCSFEEVVRAVLSDGEYEVNKFIDTFKKYDLHSEFWKLCERHFGYIDNIPSLTNFVLTLFITYTAKSVTGELPESLKSMVSHKSGNIITFMDNLKNSVLYKDRYNELSEFVSNELNIVKVFENLLPEELLYCDTFVCIDKIIIRWIEERLLAEDTGAMLDNHSIKEVVSIRSKMHFSESTGKVYHMLGSAYDIVVSAKYVCPDSFSDILEKYKTSDYKIDQNYRYFYYDYDSLDDSEDFERLRELVENIYTNEYLDKLLQKWNSGILEENTLSKLPLQIDFYDSNIGGLKDRTVVIISDALRYEVGHELYTVLADDPKSNIRIDTSLSVLPSYTRLGMAALLPHKSITMSDDYTVLVDGMSCDNLLTRQNILQRYCDNSICVQFDDIKNMKKSELRDIFTGKQLVYVYHNQIDARGDKANTEDEVFVACKEAVNEIADLIRRISSNANTHHFIVTADHGFIYKRDKLNESDKINVRDRNAFVNRRFIVSTEAIYEDGIENISMGRILRNDDGKVVSFPISSNVFKVSGGGQNFVHGGSSPQEMLIPVLNIKMERGHIDTGNAQIALVSMVQKITSNVTVLEFIQSEAVSDTVKATTYKLYFISDDNEKISNEATLFADSRELDARKRIFRMNFRFKDKRYDKNKNYYLAAYDEGSGEEIWRHHVVMDLVGESF
;
A
#
# COMPACT_ATOMS: atom_id res chain seq x y z
N MET A 1 7.45 38.34 8.52
CA MET A 1 7.51 39.81 8.35
C MET A 1 8.34 40.50 9.45
N GLU A 2 8.27 40.09 10.70
CA GLU A 2 9.08 40.68 11.79
C GLU A 2 10.58 40.31 11.75
N SER A 3 10.93 39.07 11.39
CA SER A 3 12.34 38.65 11.36
C SER A 3 13.17 39.28 10.22
N SER A 4 12.55 39.59 9.07
CA SER A 4 13.21 40.21 7.93
C SER A 4 13.55 41.70 8.14
N LYS A 5 12.76 42.39 8.97
CA LYS A 5 13.05 43.74 9.47
C LYS A 5 14.22 43.70 10.47
N ALA A 6 14.27 42.70 11.34
CA ALA A 6 15.33 42.54 12.34
C ALA A 6 16.71 42.35 11.73
N MET A 7 16.87 41.75 10.56
CA MET A 7 18.16 41.46 9.96
C MET A 7 18.79 42.63 9.20
N ALA A 8 17.99 43.40 8.43
CA ALA A 8 18.48 44.63 7.83
C ALA A 8 18.82 45.65 8.93
N GLU A 9 18.08 45.62 10.04
CA GLU A 9 18.37 46.39 11.26
C GLU A 9 19.64 45.88 11.98
N LEU A 10 19.97 44.57 11.89
CA LEU A 10 21.16 44.00 12.55
C LEU A 10 22.45 44.46 11.87
N ASN A 11 22.52 44.37 10.54
CA ASN A 11 23.67 44.84 9.74
C ASN A 11 23.89 46.35 9.88
N LEU A 12 22.83 47.16 9.87
CA LEU A 12 22.88 48.58 10.12
C LEU A 12 23.26 48.87 11.57
N LYS A 13 22.76 48.11 12.53
CA LYS A 13 23.13 48.25 13.96
C LYS A 13 24.65 48.00 14.20
N GLN A 14 25.23 47.01 13.55
CA GLN A 14 26.68 46.72 13.63
C GLN A 14 27.50 47.83 12.98
N ILE A 15 27.12 48.34 11.81
CA ILE A 15 27.74 49.46 11.15
C ILE A 15 27.60 50.69 12.06
N ASN A 16 26.38 50.96 12.58
CA ASN A 16 26.14 52.06 13.47
C ASN A 16 26.99 51.99 14.76
N ALA A 17 27.06 50.79 15.37
CA ALA A 17 27.86 50.58 16.57
C ALA A 17 29.37 50.86 16.32
N ARG A 18 29.94 50.32 15.20
CA ARG A 18 31.34 50.55 14.80
C ARG A 18 31.59 51.99 14.44
N LEU A 19 30.72 52.66 13.70
CA LEU A 19 30.85 54.06 13.35
C LEU A 19 30.74 54.94 14.56
N ASN A 20 29.77 54.70 15.48
CA ASN A 20 29.63 55.45 16.69
C ASN A 20 30.86 55.30 17.62
N GLU A 21 31.50 54.12 17.64
CA GLU A 21 32.76 53.91 18.36
C GLU A 21 33.91 54.78 17.78
N GLU A 22 33.98 54.91 16.46
CA GLU A 22 34.93 55.77 15.78
C GLU A 22 34.73 57.24 16.14
N PHE A 23 33.51 57.69 16.38
CA PHE A 23 33.17 59.07 16.71
C PHE A 23 33.23 59.40 18.24
N ARG A 24 33.61 58.45 19.09
CA ARG A 24 33.76 58.69 20.54
C ARG A 24 34.95 59.63 20.86
N GLY A 25 34.74 60.59 21.75
CA GLY A 25 35.76 61.52 22.26
C GLY A 25 35.45 62.98 21.92
N GLU A 26 36.24 63.91 22.55
CA GLU A 26 35.97 65.37 22.50
C GLU A 26 36.58 66.03 21.26
N LYS A 27 37.54 65.39 20.57
CA LYS A 27 38.16 65.94 19.37
C LYS A 27 37.34 65.72 18.14
N ARG A 28 37.24 66.74 17.30
CA ARG A 28 36.64 66.62 16.00
C ARG A 28 37.24 65.46 15.17
N LYS A 29 36.38 64.65 14.56
CA LYS A 29 36.77 63.48 13.74
C LYS A 29 36.11 63.54 12.38
N LEU A 30 36.91 63.24 11.33
CA LEU A 30 36.46 63.00 10.00
C LEU A 30 36.75 61.54 9.68
N VAL A 31 35.69 60.79 9.25
CA VAL A 31 35.79 59.36 8.88
C VAL A 31 35.36 59.24 7.43
N PHE A 32 36.27 58.74 6.60
CA PHE A 32 35.97 58.49 5.18
C PHE A 32 35.62 57.03 4.97
N TRP A 33 34.51 56.81 4.29
CA TRP A 33 34.07 55.51 3.86
C TRP A 33 33.89 55.47 2.34
N TYR A 34 34.90 54.92 1.61
CA TYR A 34 34.83 54.65 0.20
C TYR A 34 34.20 53.24 0.03
N ASP A 35 32.97 53.21 -0.49
CA ASP A 35 32.21 52.02 -0.77
C ASP A 35 32.37 51.71 -2.27
N ASP A 36 33.45 51.00 -2.59
CA ASP A 36 33.95 50.81 -3.97
C ASP A 36 32.92 50.24 -4.92
N LYS A 37 31.97 49.41 -4.41
CA LYS A 37 30.91 48.75 -5.16
C LYS A 37 29.50 49.36 -4.93
N ALA A 38 29.45 50.47 -4.18
CA ALA A 38 28.18 51.11 -3.77
C ALA A 38 27.20 50.15 -3.05
N GLU A 39 27.71 49.17 -2.28
CA GLU A 39 26.92 48.12 -1.63
C GLU A 39 25.93 48.68 -0.59
N PHE A 40 26.30 49.84 0.03
CA PHE A 40 25.50 50.47 1.10
C PHE A 40 24.79 51.76 0.65
N ALA A 41 24.80 52.09 -0.65
CA ALA A 41 24.25 53.35 -1.17
C ALA A 41 22.75 53.58 -0.82
N ASN A 42 21.99 52.54 -0.65
CA ASN A 42 20.59 52.63 -0.23
C ASN A 42 20.41 52.64 1.30
N ASP A 43 21.32 51.98 2.04
CA ASP A 43 21.20 51.76 3.47
C ASP A 43 21.81 52.91 4.28
N ILE A 44 22.74 53.73 3.67
CA ILE A 44 23.44 54.85 4.31
C ILE A 44 22.50 55.93 4.86
N LYS A 45 21.31 56.03 4.29
CA LYS A 45 20.27 57.02 4.73
C LYS A 45 19.65 56.68 6.07
N ASP A 46 19.71 55.41 6.43
CA ASP A 46 19.09 54.83 7.65
C ASP A 46 20.17 54.69 8.75
N ILE A 47 21.40 55.15 8.53
CA ILE A 47 22.47 55.17 9.52
C ILE A 47 22.24 56.30 10.54
N GLU A 48 22.14 55.93 11.81
CA GLU A 48 21.98 56.84 12.98
C GLU A 48 23.32 56.97 13.70
N LEU A 49 23.91 58.17 13.64
CA LEU A 49 25.13 58.49 14.35
C LEU A 49 24.85 59.41 15.54
N ASP A 50 25.31 59.02 16.73
CA ASP A 50 25.09 59.78 17.97
C ASP A 50 25.78 61.14 18.00
N ASN A 51 26.98 61.23 17.38
CA ASN A 51 27.84 62.38 17.46
C ASN A 51 28.53 62.77 16.12
N ALA A 52 27.86 62.49 15.00
CA ALA A 52 28.37 62.82 13.66
C ALA A 52 27.24 63.00 12.66
N ASN A 53 27.52 63.74 11.57
CA ASN A 53 26.60 63.88 10.45
C ASN A 53 27.10 63.07 9.25
N VAL A 54 26.20 62.53 8.41
CA VAL A 54 26.57 61.86 7.16
C VAL A 54 26.67 62.89 6.06
N TYR A 55 27.85 62.95 5.39
CA TYR A 55 28.11 63.78 4.21
C TYR A 55 28.31 62.92 2.97
N PHE A 56 27.56 63.18 1.91
CA PHE A 56 27.63 62.43 0.67
C PHE A 56 28.71 63.05 -0.27
N LEU A 57 29.79 62.34 -0.46
CA LEU A 57 30.83 62.68 -1.43
C LEU A 57 30.45 62.19 -2.82
N GLN A 58 30.65 63.08 -3.83
CA GLN A 58 30.46 62.77 -5.24
C GLN A 58 31.76 63.06 -6.00
N PRO A 59 32.03 62.43 -7.15
CA PRO A 59 33.24 62.67 -7.90
C PRO A 59 33.46 64.14 -8.28
N ASP A 60 32.39 64.88 -8.50
CA ASP A 60 32.40 66.28 -8.97
C ASP A 60 32.31 67.30 -7.84
N ASN A 61 32.08 66.91 -6.56
CA ASN A 61 31.95 67.84 -5.45
C ASN A 61 33.17 67.90 -4.51
N GLN A 62 34.29 67.27 -4.83
CA GLN A 62 35.46 67.09 -3.96
C GLN A 62 36.06 68.46 -3.47
N PHE A 63 36.20 69.46 -4.31
CA PHE A 63 36.62 70.76 -3.95
C PHE A 63 35.69 71.48 -2.98
N TYR A 64 34.37 71.38 -3.25
CA TYR A 64 33.39 71.95 -2.32
C TYR A 64 33.39 71.21 -1.00
N THR A 65 33.51 69.90 -1.00
CA THR A 65 33.67 69.14 0.23
C THR A 65 34.87 69.55 1.05
N LYS A 66 36.02 69.76 0.44
CA LYS A 66 37.22 70.27 1.12
C LYS A 66 36.95 71.62 1.72
N TYR A 67 36.41 72.57 0.94
CA TYR A 67 36.08 73.90 1.42
C TYR A 67 35.04 73.82 2.56
N PHE A 68 34.06 72.94 2.48
CA PHE A 68 33.07 72.74 3.54
C PHE A 68 33.67 72.22 4.82
N LEU A 69 34.47 71.19 4.79
CA LEU A 69 35.11 70.57 5.96
C LEU A 69 36.20 71.41 6.63
N GLU A 70 36.93 72.24 5.87
CA GLU A 70 38.09 72.98 6.38
C GLU A 70 37.80 74.45 6.62
N ARG A 71 36.78 75.07 6.05
CA ARG A 71 36.45 76.46 6.16
C ARG A 71 35.08 76.81 6.70
N LYS A 72 34.02 76.04 6.30
CA LYS A 72 32.64 76.32 6.70
C LYS A 72 32.29 75.67 8.05
N ASP A 73 32.52 74.40 8.20
CA ASP A 73 32.23 73.66 9.43
C ASP A 73 33.48 72.99 9.94
N LYS A 74 34.04 73.57 11.03
CA LYS A 74 35.27 73.09 11.65
C LYS A 74 35.06 72.39 12.97
N GLU A 75 33.77 72.30 13.43
CA GLU A 75 33.45 71.83 14.76
C GLU A 75 32.80 70.47 14.75
N ASN A 76 31.94 70.22 13.81
CA ASN A 76 31.16 68.95 13.76
C ASN A 76 31.94 67.77 13.18
N ASN A 77 31.61 66.59 13.69
CA ASN A 77 32.09 65.30 13.15
C ASN A 77 31.33 64.91 11.89
N TYR A 78 32.01 64.29 10.92
CA TYR A 78 31.39 63.84 9.67
C TYR A 78 31.87 62.46 9.30
N LEU A 79 30.90 61.61 8.91
CA LEU A 79 31.09 60.44 8.07
C LEU A 79 30.99 60.90 6.61
N ILE A 80 32.11 60.87 5.89
CA ILE A 80 32.20 61.22 4.47
C ILE A 80 31.99 59.91 3.71
N TYR A 81 30.79 59.67 3.20
CA TYR A 81 30.41 58.47 2.44
C TYR A 81 30.55 58.73 0.93
N ALA A 82 31.34 57.86 0.26
CA ALA A 82 31.61 57.90 -1.16
C ALA A 82 31.20 56.56 -1.79
N PRO A 83 30.07 56.47 -2.57
CA PRO A 83 29.62 55.26 -3.26
C PRO A 83 30.45 54.99 -4.54
N PHE A 84 31.77 55.09 -4.44
CA PHE A 84 32.71 54.84 -5.52
C PHE A 84 34.11 54.57 -4.94
N PRO A 85 35.02 53.92 -5.72
CA PRO A 85 36.38 53.64 -5.27
C PRO A 85 37.18 54.91 -4.98
N LYS A 86 38.13 54.83 -4.01
CA LYS A 86 39.04 55.95 -3.72
C LYS A 86 39.78 56.32 -4.99
N PRO A 87 39.74 57.62 -5.43
CA PRO A 87 40.49 58.08 -6.56
C PRO A 87 42.01 57.95 -6.36
N ASP A 88 42.75 57.84 -7.43
CA ASP A 88 44.21 57.91 -7.40
C ASP A 88 44.70 59.22 -6.74
N VAL A 89 45.85 59.15 -6.11
CA VAL A 89 46.43 60.34 -5.36
C VAL A 89 46.45 61.62 -6.19
N ARG A 90 46.63 61.53 -7.50
CA ARG A 90 46.69 62.69 -8.42
C ARG A 90 45.30 63.23 -8.75
N GLU A 91 44.28 62.47 -8.59
CA GLU A 91 42.88 62.82 -8.91
C GLU A 91 42.05 63.07 -7.65
N ASN A 92 42.60 62.73 -6.48
CA ASN A 92 41.89 62.87 -5.22
C ASN A 92 42.21 64.29 -4.56
N HIS A 93 41.32 65.22 -4.76
CA HIS A 93 41.43 66.58 -4.18
C HIS A 93 41.23 66.63 -2.68
N LEU A 94 40.96 65.51 -2.00
CA LEU A 94 40.83 65.36 -0.56
C LEU A 94 41.96 64.52 0.05
N GLU A 95 43.02 64.22 -0.72
CA GLU A 95 44.12 63.38 -0.22
C GLU A 95 44.82 63.92 1.04
N ASP A 96 45.05 65.24 1.13
CA ASP A 96 45.60 65.92 2.31
C ASP A 96 44.63 65.88 3.51
N THR A 97 43.29 66.00 3.26
CA THR A 97 42.26 65.84 4.30
C THR A 97 42.27 64.43 4.83
N LEU A 98 42.44 63.40 3.96
CA LEU A 98 42.54 62.00 4.32
C LEU A 98 43.75 61.71 5.24
N LEU A 99 44.86 62.43 5.16
CA LEU A 99 46.07 62.21 5.97
C LEU A 99 45.83 62.42 7.50
N TYR A 100 44.89 63.27 7.87
CA TYR A 100 44.51 63.50 9.27
C TYR A 100 43.16 63.00 9.65
N SER A 101 42.47 62.23 8.75
CA SER A 101 41.20 61.61 8.91
C SER A 101 41.33 60.10 9.18
N LYS A 102 40.27 59.50 9.70
CA LYS A 102 40.16 58.02 9.78
C LYS A 102 39.52 57.46 8.52
N ARG A 103 39.89 56.23 8.24
CA ARG A 103 39.19 55.45 7.20
C ARG A 103 38.33 54.36 7.81
N PHE A 104 37.12 54.21 7.32
CA PHE A 104 36.21 53.12 7.65
C PHE A 104 36.06 52.19 6.46
N PHE A 105 36.02 50.91 6.75
CA PHE A 105 35.79 49.86 5.76
C PHE A 105 34.73 48.94 6.28
N ALA A 106 33.70 48.76 5.47
CA ALA A 106 32.71 47.69 5.66
C ALA A 106 32.36 47.11 4.28
N ASP A 107 32.30 45.84 4.19
CA ASP A 107 31.76 45.12 3.03
C ASP A 107 30.66 44.14 3.53
N ARG A 108 29.65 43.92 2.67
CA ARG A 108 28.51 43.10 3.02
C ARG A 108 28.87 41.64 3.32
N ALA A 109 29.88 41.11 2.60
CA ALA A 109 30.31 39.74 2.83
C ALA A 109 30.89 39.55 4.23
N SER A 110 31.77 40.46 4.68
CA SER A 110 32.36 40.39 6.03
C SER A 110 31.34 40.58 7.13
N LEU A 111 30.37 41.47 6.97
CA LEU A 111 29.31 41.65 7.93
C LEU A 111 28.40 40.38 8.03
N PHE A 112 28.03 39.83 6.86
CA PHE A 112 27.24 38.63 6.78
C PHE A 112 27.96 37.41 7.41
N MET A 113 29.27 37.29 7.15
CA MET A 113 30.08 36.22 7.76
C MET A 113 30.19 36.37 9.29
N ALA A 114 30.31 37.61 9.77
CA ALA A 114 30.36 37.89 11.23
C ALA A 114 29.04 37.50 11.90
N ASP A 115 27.91 37.76 11.27
CA ASP A 115 26.58 37.39 11.80
C ASP A 115 26.41 35.86 11.84
N LEU A 116 26.90 35.12 10.86
CA LEU A 116 26.85 33.67 10.79
C LEU A 116 27.96 32.98 11.62
N GLY A 117 28.96 33.71 12.12
CA GLY A 117 30.13 33.10 12.76
C GLY A 117 31.03 32.30 11.78
N VAL A 118 30.99 32.64 10.50
CA VAL A 118 31.75 31.95 9.43
C VAL A 118 33.18 32.44 9.36
N ASP A 119 34.16 31.52 9.26
CA ASP A 119 35.60 31.78 9.14
C ASP A 119 35.92 32.63 7.90
N GLU A 120 36.83 33.59 8.02
CA GLU A 120 37.26 34.54 6.97
C GLU A 120 37.77 33.82 5.70
N LYS A 121 38.26 32.59 5.81
CA LYS A 121 38.73 31.78 4.66
C LYS A 121 37.63 31.52 3.60
N TYR A 122 36.34 31.63 3.96
CA TYR A 122 35.20 31.44 3.06
C TYR A 122 34.67 32.74 2.42
N LYS A 123 35.36 33.88 2.66
CA LYS A 123 34.95 35.17 2.13
C LYS A 123 34.80 35.18 0.61
N ASN A 124 35.72 34.56 -0.11
CA ASN A 124 35.69 34.50 -1.56
C ASN A 124 34.42 33.87 -2.14
N ILE A 125 33.90 32.81 -1.49
CA ILE A 125 32.68 32.14 -1.97
C ILE A 125 31.43 32.99 -1.69
N ILE A 126 31.37 33.67 -0.57
CA ILE A 126 30.29 34.61 -0.24
C ILE A 126 30.29 35.80 -1.22
N GLU A 127 31.45 36.36 -1.48
CA GLU A 127 31.62 37.47 -2.47
C GLU A 127 31.19 37.04 -3.88
N LYS A 128 31.58 35.85 -4.32
CA LYS A 128 31.21 35.29 -5.64
C LYS A 128 29.69 35.25 -5.81
N HIS A 129 28.96 34.91 -4.75
CA HIS A 129 27.51 34.75 -4.77
C HIS A 129 26.75 35.86 -4.05
N ILE A 130 27.35 37.05 -3.89
CA ILE A 130 26.74 38.16 -3.14
C ILE A 130 25.38 38.60 -3.68
N LYS A 131 25.12 38.43 -4.98
CA LYS A 131 23.81 38.67 -5.59
C LYS A 131 22.69 37.77 -5.04
N PHE A 132 23.03 36.56 -4.57
CA PHE A 132 22.09 35.68 -3.93
C PHE A 132 21.58 36.30 -2.61
N PHE A 133 22.49 36.86 -1.79
CA PHE A 133 22.19 37.43 -0.49
C PHE A 133 21.59 38.86 -0.59
N ALA A 134 21.48 39.46 -1.77
CA ALA A 134 20.81 40.74 -1.98
C ALA A 134 19.28 40.72 -1.75
N ASN A 135 18.67 39.58 -1.62
CA ASN A 135 17.22 39.42 -1.33
C ASN A 135 16.96 38.90 0.06
N LYS A 136 16.21 39.65 0.87
CA LYS A 136 15.94 39.36 2.28
C LYS A 136 15.28 37.97 2.50
N ASP A 137 14.32 37.59 1.66
CA ASP A 137 13.63 36.31 1.83
C ASP A 137 14.51 35.10 1.54
N ARG A 138 15.45 35.19 0.58
CA ARG A 138 16.41 34.11 0.33
C ARG A 138 17.43 33.99 1.44
N THR A 139 17.94 35.13 1.87
CA THR A 139 18.88 35.20 2.98
C THR A 139 18.26 34.64 4.25
N GLN A 140 17.00 34.99 4.55
CA GLN A 140 16.30 34.44 5.71
C GLN A 140 16.19 32.92 5.64
N ARG A 141 15.79 32.35 4.47
CA ARG A 141 15.73 30.88 4.29
C ARG A 141 17.09 30.20 4.45
N PHE A 142 18.16 30.89 4.06
CA PHE A 142 19.52 30.38 4.28
C PHE A 142 19.86 30.28 5.78
N TYR A 143 19.43 31.24 6.58
CA TYR A 143 19.55 31.17 8.04
C TYR A 143 18.64 30.08 8.65
N ASP A 144 17.43 29.96 8.15
CA ASP A 144 16.44 28.98 8.63
C ASP A 144 16.91 27.52 8.45
N LEU A 145 17.89 27.27 7.57
CA LEU A 145 18.51 25.95 7.40
C LEU A 145 19.44 25.52 8.54
N GLU A 146 19.77 26.44 9.48
CA GLU A 146 20.58 26.20 10.69
C GLU A 146 21.85 25.37 10.42
N ILE A 147 22.70 25.83 9.50
CA ILE A 147 23.90 25.10 9.06
C ILE A 147 24.87 24.94 10.25
N GLU A 148 25.01 23.73 10.76
CA GLU A 148 25.84 23.43 11.94
C GLU A 148 27.35 23.61 11.69
N GLN A 149 27.82 23.24 10.49
CA GLN A 149 29.21 23.31 10.10
C GLN A 149 29.36 24.04 8.78
N PHE A 150 29.98 25.23 8.82
CA PHE A 150 30.28 26.00 7.63
C PHE A 150 31.52 25.43 6.94
N ASN A 151 31.35 24.97 5.73
CA ASN A 151 32.40 24.68 4.74
C ASN A 151 31.92 25.13 3.37
N GLU A 152 32.79 25.07 2.37
CA GLU A 152 32.46 25.50 1.01
C GLU A 152 31.24 24.80 0.43
N GLU A 153 31.12 23.51 0.63
CA GLU A 153 30.03 22.70 0.15
C GLU A 153 28.69 23.07 0.85
N ASN A 154 28.68 23.13 2.17
CA ASN A 154 27.47 23.44 2.92
C ASN A 154 26.96 24.86 2.64
N ILE A 155 27.84 25.82 2.36
CA ILE A 155 27.44 27.16 1.92
C ILE A 155 26.74 27.11 0.56
N ILE A 156 27.29 26.38 -0.39
CA ILE A 156 26.64 26.18 -1.71
C ILE A 156 25.32 25.42 -1.57
N VAL A 157 25.28 24.30 -0.82
CA VAL A 157 24.06 23.52 -0.59
C VAL A 157 23.00 24.36 0.12
N GLY A 158 23.39 25.20 1.08
CA GLY A 158 22.48 26.13 1.76
C GLY A 158 21.86 27.16 0.81
N MET A 159 22.66 27.70 -0.15
CA MET A 159 22.12 28.59 -1.18
C MET A 159 21.14 27.88 -2.12
N LEU A 160 21.49 26.68 -2.59
CA LEU A 160 20.61 25.86 -3.43
C LEU A 160 19.33 25.46 -2.68
N GLY A 161 19.46 25.01 -1.43
CA GLY A 161 18.35 24.65 -0.56
C GLY A 161 17.40 25.83 -0.30
N SER A 162 17.93 27.03 -0.09
CA SER A 162 17.11 28.25 0.06
C SER A 162 16.29 28.57 -1.19
N ILE A 163 16.83 28.31 -2.39
CA ILE A 163 16.10 28.45 -3.65
C ILE A 163 15.02 27.37 -3.75
N CYS A 164 15.35 26.12 -3.44
CA CYS A 164 14.46 24.96 -3.49
C CYS A 164 13.47 24.92 -2.32
N ARG A 165 13.67 25.74 -1.28
CA ARG A 165 12.88 25.76 -0.03
C ARG A 165 12.93 24.42 0.72
N THR A 166 14.13 23.83 0.79
CA THR A 166 14.33 22.61 1.58
C THR A 166 14.21 22.90 3.08
N GLN A 167 13.99 21.87 3.87
CA GLN A 167 13.88 21.97 5.32
C GLN A 167 15.25 21.86 6.00
N THR A 168 16.22 21.20 5.36
CA THR A 168 17.56 20.95 5.87
C THR A 168 18.61 21.34 4.85
N CYS A 169 19.86 21.51 5.30
CA CYS A 169 21.02 21.74 4.44
C CYS A 169 21.52 20.42 3.82
N SER A 170 20.67 19.77 3.02
CA SER A 170 20.96 18.48 2.36
C SER A 170 20.92 18.61 0.84
N PHE A 171 22.00 18.16 0.16
CA PHE A 171 22.02 18.15 -1.30
C PHE A 171 21.00 17.15 -1.89
N GLU A 172 20.72 16.04 -1.20
CA GLU A 172 19.69 15.09 -1.61
C GLU A 172 18.28 15.73 -1.61
N GLU A 173 17.98 16.61 -0.65
CA GLU A 173 16.71 17.37 -0.65
C GLU A 173 16.64 18.38 -1.79
N VAL A 174 17.76 19.03 -2.12
CA VAL A 174 17.84 19.93 -3.29
C VAL A 174 17.53 19.15 -4.55
N VAL A 175 18.17 17.99 -4.75
CA VAL A 175 17.94 17.14 -5.93
C VAL A 175 16.48 16.65 -5.98
N ARG A 176 15.91 16.22 -4.85
CA ARG A 176 14.49 15.84 -4.80
C ARG A 176 13.56 16.98 -5.22
N ALA A 177 13.80 18.18 -4.73
CA ALA A 177 13.01 19.34 -5.10
C ALA A 177 13.13 19.66 -6.60
N VAL A 178 14.34 19.59 -7.16
CA VAL A 178 14.60 19.79 -8.59
C VAL A 178 13.87 18.73 -9.42
N LEU A 179 13.96 17.46 -9.06
CA LEU A 179 13.30 16.35 -9.76
C LEU A 179 11.76 16.36 -9.60
N SER A 180 11.25 17.00 -8.56
CA SER A 180 9.79 17.14 -8.33
C SER A 180 9.17 18.26 -9.17
N ASP A 181 9.95 19.13 -9.81
CA ASP A 181 9.44 20.15 -10.74
C ASP A 181 9.14 19.48 -12.10
N GLY A 182 7.94 19.67 -12.62
CA GLY A 182 7.33 18.77 -13.63
C GLY A 182 8.01 18.70 -15.00
N GLU A 183 8.88 19.63 -15.38
CA GLU A 183 9.48 19.69 -16.70
C GLU A 183 11.01 19.52 -16.63
N TYR A 184 11.58 18.64 -17.48
CA TYR A 184 13.03 18.35 -17.48
C TYR A 184 13.82 19.34 -18.33
N GLU A 185 13.24 19.83 -19.44
CA GLU A 185 13.88 20.77 -20.34
C GLU A 185 13.80 22.21 -19.82
N VAL A 186 12.70 22.58 -19.14
CA VAL A 186 12.45 23.92 -18.58
C VAL A 186 12.18 23.79 -17.08
N ASN A 187 13.25 23.64 -16.30
CA ASN A 187 13.17 23.50 -14.85
C ASN A 187 13.40 24.83 -14.15
N LYS A 188 12.44 25.31 -13.38
CA LYS A 188 12.46 26.61 -12.70
C LYS A 188 13.64 26.77 -11.72
N PHE A 189 14.06 25.68 -11.08
CA PHE A 189 15.17 25.70 -10.14
C PHE A 189 16.50 25.83 -10.90
N ILE A 190 16.69 25.05 -11.97
CA ILE A 190 17.89 25.12 -12.82
C ILE A 190 18.04 26.52 -13.42
N ASP A 191 16.97 27.14 -13.89
CA ASP A 191 17.02 28.51 -14.41
C ASP A 191 17.30 29.53 -13.31
N THR A 192 16.80 29.30 -12.10
CA THR A 192 17.13 30.14 -10.96
C THR A 192 18.61 29.97 -10.54
N PHE A 193 19.14 28.75 -10.60
CA PHE A 193 20.58 28.50 -10.36
C PHE A 193 21.46 29.22 -11.36
N LYS A 194 21.11 29.24 -12.65
CA LYS A 194 21.83 30.04 -13.69
C LYS A 194 21.83 31.52 -13.32
N LYS A 195 20.70 32.07 -12.85
CA LYS A 195 20.57 33.48 -12.49
C LYS A 195 21.51 33.92 -11.36
N TYR A 196 21.88 33.02 -10.45
CA TYR A 196 22.74 33.31 -9.29
C TYR A 196 24.11 32.66 -9.35
N ASP A 197 24.56 32.27 -10.56
CA ASP A 197 25.86 31.62 -10.82
C ASP A 197 26.09 30.34 -10.02
N LEU A 198 24.99 29.61 -9.62
CA LEU A 198 24.99 28.35 -8.88
C LEU A 198 24.88 27.10 -9.76
N HIS A 199 24.60 27.28 -11.07
CA HIS A 199 24.35 26.17 -12.01
C HIS A 199 25.55 25.22 -12.13
N SER A 200 26.76 25.77 -12.28
CA SER A 200 27.99 24.96 -12.36
C SER A 200 28.27 24.25 -11.03
N GLU A 201 27.97 24.90 -9.91
CA GLU A 201 28.17 24.31 -8.59
C GLU A 201 27.17 23.14 -8.33
N PHE A 202 25.93 23.29 -8.79
CA PHE A 202 24.94 22.19 -8.72
C PHE A 202 25.45 20.94 -9.45
N TRP A 203 25.97 21.05 -10.67
CA TRP A 203 26.48 19.91 -11.41
C TRP A 203 27.74 19.31 -10.80
N LYS A 204 28.63 20.12 -10.22
CA LYS A 204 29.79 19.62 -9.45
C LYS A 204 29.35 18.82 -8.22
N LEU A 205 28.26 19.20 -7.58
CA LEU A 205 27.70 18.45 -6.47
C LEU A 205 27.04 17.16 -6.97
N CYS A 206 26.38 17.16 -8.14
CA CYS A 206 25.88 15.93 -8.77
C CYS A 206 27.02 14.94 -9.08
N GLU A 207 28.18 15.44 -9.59
CA GLU A 207 29.36 14.62 -9.78
C GLU A 207 29.88 14.07 -8.45
N ARG A 208 30.03 14.92 -7.44
CA ARG A 208 30.57 14.54 -6.13
C ARG A 208 29.71 13.56 -5.37
N HIS A 209 28.37 13.77 -5.34
CA HIS A 209 27.44 12.95 -4.57
C HIS A 209 26.95 11.71 -5.32
N PHE A 210 26.70 11.84 -6.63
CA PHE A 210 26.08 10.81 -7.45
C PHE A 210 27.00 10.25 -8.54
N GLY A 211 28.23 10.82 -8.69
CA GLY A 211 29.16 10.37 -9.73
C GLY A 211 28.68 10.66 -11.15
N TYR A 212 27.78 11.63 -11.32
CA TYR A 212 27.28 12.02 -12.64
C TYR A 212 28.29 12.92 -13.37
N ILE A 213 28.85 12.40 -14.46
CA ILE A 213 29.85 13.09 -15.30
C ILE A 213 29.31 13.17 -16.72
N ASP A 214 29.14 14.38 -17.23
CA ASP A 214 28.72 14.65 -18.60
C ASP A 214 29.42 15.92 -19.14
N ASN A 215 29.76 15.92 -20.40
CA ASN A 215 30.33 17.09 -21.05
C ASN A 215 29.34 18.26 -21.15
N ILE A 216 28.06 17.96 -21.31
CA ILE A 216 26.93 18.90 -21.34
C ILE A 216 25.88 18.40 -20.37
N PRO A 217 26.01 18.67 -19.05
CA PRO A 217 25.13 18.16 -18.04
C PRO A 217 23.66 18.59 -18.28
N SER A 218 22.75 17.62 -18.20
CA SER A 218 21.31 17.83 -18.32
C SER A 218 20.54 17.03 -17.26
N LEU A 219 19.34 17.50 -16.91
CA LEU A 219 18.48 16.75 -15.97
C LEU A 219 18.04 15.42 -16.56
N THR A 220 17.77 15.36 -17.86
CA THR A 220 17.45 14.11 -18.56
C THR A 220 18.54 13.07 -18.36
N ASN A 221 19.78 13.35 -18.75
CA ASN A 221 20.91 12.43 -18.60
C ASN A 221 21.20 12.07 -17.15
N PHE A 222 20.99 13.01 -16.23
CA PHE A 222 21.15 12.76 -14.80
C PHE A 222 20.09 11.77 -14.28
N VAL A 223 18.83 11.94 -14.65
CA VAL A 223 17.74 11.00 -14.31
C VAL A 223 18.00 9.62 -14.90
N LEU A 224 18.42 9.54 -16.17
CA LEU A 224 18.81 8.27 -16.81
C LEU A 224 19.92 7.57 -15.98
N THR A 225 20.97 8.31 -15.59
CA THR A 225 22.06 7.78 -14.78
C THR A 225 21.56 7.23 -13.43
N LEU A 226 20.68 7.97 -12.75
CA LEU A 226 20.11 7.53 -11.46
C LEU A 226 19.34 6.20 -11.62
N PHE A 227 18.40 6.14 -12.57
CA PHE A 227 17.56 4.95 -12.77
C PHE A 227 18.35 3.75 -13.27
N ILE A 228 19.26 3.94 -14.24
CA ILE A 228 20.07 2.82 -14.78
C ILE A 228 21.05 2.30 -13.74
N THR A 229 21.66 3.17 -12.94
CA THR A 229 22.51 2.73 -11.82
C THR A 229 21.72 1.98 -10.76
N TYR A 230 20.52 2.43 -10.43
CA TYR A 230 19.62 1.74 -9.51
C TYR A 230 19.22 0.35 -10.04
N THR A 231 18.85 0.28 -11.33
CA THR A 231 18.52 -0.97 -12.02
C THR A 231 19.68 -1.96 -12.02
N ALA A 232 20.90 -1.47 -12.31
CA ALA A 232 22.12 -2.30 -12.36
C ALA A 232 22.42 -3.06 -11.07
N LYS A 233 21.85 -2.63 -9.95
CA LYS A 233 22.07 -3.25 -8.62
C LYS A 233 20.95 -4.20 -8.20
N SER A 234 19.82 -4.15 -8.86
CA SER A 234 18.66 -5.02 -8.63
C SER A 234 18.53 -6.15 -9.66
N VAL A 235 19.12 -6.00 -10.84
CA VAL A 235 19.24 -7.06 -11.84
C VAL A 235 20.37 -8.02 -11.42
N THR A 236 20.12 -9.33 -11.43
CA THR A 236 21.12 -10.34 -11.05
C THR A 236 22.10 -10.68 -12.18
N GLY A 237 21.74 -10.38 -13.43
CA GLY A 237 22.56 -10.56 -14.63
C GLY A 237 23.38 -9.31 -15.00
N GLU A 238 24.04 -9.38 -16.16
CA GLU A 238 24.72 -8.22 -16.75
C GLU A 238 23.74 -7.32 -17.50
N LEU A 239 23.82 -6.01 -17.24
CA LEU A 239 23.07 -5.05 -18.04
C LEU A 239 23.50 -5.09 -19.52
N PRO A 240 22.58 -4.84 -20.45
CA PRO A 240 22.90 -4.62 -21.85
C PRO A 240 23.98 -3.54 -22.04
N GLU A 241 24.90 -3.76 -23.00
CA GLU A 241 26.04 -2.85 -23.24
C GLU A 241 25.61 -1.39 -23.47
N SER A 242 24.45 -1.18 -24.08
CA SER A 242 23.91 0.18 -24.30
C SER A 242 23.63 0.95 -23.00
N LEU A 243 23.41 0.26 -21.90
CA LEU A 243 23.11 0.86 -20.60
C LEU A 243 24.32 0.92 -19.66
N LYS A 244 25.33 0.07 -19.87
CA LYS A 244 26.53 0.00 -18.99
C LYS A 244 27.25 1.33 -18.83
N SER A 245 27.32 2.13 -19.89
CA SER A 245 27.99 3.44 -19.87
C SER A 245 27.29 4.48 -18.99
N MET A 246 26.01 4.26 -18.65
CA MET A 246 25.22 5.16 -17.80
C MET A 246 25.34 4.84 -16.31
N VAL A 247 25.98 3.72 -15.96
CA VAL A 247 26.10 3.27 -14.56
C VAL A 247 27.15 4.09 -13.83
N SER A 248 26.75 4.78 -12.78
CA SER A 248 27.66 5.55 -11.93
C SER A 248 28.48 4.66 -10.98
N HIS A 249 29.72 5.08 -10.74
CA HIS A 249 30.59 4.50 -9.73
C HIS A 249 30.11 4.77 -8.28
N LYS A 250 29.30 5.83 -8.06
CA LYS A 250 28.70 6.20 -6.76
C LYS A 250 27.37 5.47 -6.51
N SER A 251 27.34 4.18 -6.81
CA SER A 251 26.10 3.38 -6.76
C SER A 251 25.44 3.33 -5.38
N GLY A 252 26.22 3.30 -4.29
CA GLY A 252 25.65 3.29 -2.92
C GLY A 252 24.83 4.54 -2.61
N ASN A 253 25.33 5.72 -2.99
CA ASN A 253 24.59 6.98 -2.79
C ASN A 253 23.30 7.03 -3.64
N ILE A 254 23.39 6.59 -4.90
CA ILE A 254 22.24 6.54 -5.80
C ILE A 254 21.18 5.57 -5.26
N ILE A 255 21.55 4.38 -4.81
CA ILE A 255 20.60 3.40 -4.25
C ILE A 255 19.87 4.00 -3.05
N THR A 256 20.62 4.60 -2.12
CA THR A 256 20.00 5.22 -0.93
C THR A 256 19.05 6.35 -1.32
N PHE A 257 19.45 7.20 -2.26
CA PHE A 257 18.61 8.29 -2.75
C PHE A 257 17.33 7.78 -3.44
N MET A 258 17.47 6.78 -4.32
CA MET A 258 16.35 6.21 -5.08
C MET A 258 15.38 5.44 -4.16
N ASP A 259 15.89 4.69 -3.17
CA ASP A 259 15.05 4.04 -2.16
C ASP A 259 14.23 5.08 -1.37
N ASN A 260 14.86 6.19 -0.97
CA ASN A 260 14.17 7.27 -0.28
C ASN A 260 13.12 7.98 -1.18
N LEU A 261 13.38 8.10 -2.48
CA LEU A 261 12.42 8.67 -3.42
C LEU A 261 11.23 7.73 -3.65
N LYS A 262 11.52 6.44 -3.87
CA LYS A 262 10.54 5.38 -4.15
C LYS A 262 9.60 5.11 -2.98
N ASN A 263 10.14 5.06 -1.75
CA ASN A 263 9.40 4.67 -0.56
C ASN A 263 8.72 5.85 0.17
N SER A 264 8.92 7.08 -0.30
CA SER A 264 8.29 8.26 0.31
C SER A 264 6.86 8.44 -0.17
N VAL A 265 5.92 8.57 0.75
CA VAL A 265 4.50 8.89 0.45
C VAL A 265 4.37 10.19 -0.38
N LEU A 266 5.29 11.16 -0.18
CA LEU A 266 5.25 12.45 -0.90
C LEU A 266 5.84 12.39 -2.32
N TYR A 267 6.70 11.41 -2.60
CA TYR A 267 7.48 11.37 -3.84
C TYR A 267 7.26 10.11 -4.68
N LYS A 268 6.47 9.13 -4.19
CA LYS A 268 6.20 7.86 -4.87
C LYS A 268 5.61 8.06 -6.27
N ASP A 269 4.62 8.95 -6.40
CA ASP A 269 3.99 9.23 -7.70
C ASP A 269 5.01 9.85 -8.66
N ARG A 270 5.87 10.74 -8.14
CA ARG A 270 6.93 11.33 -8.95
C ARG A 270 7.99 10.31 -9.37
N TYR A 271 8.33 9.36 -8.50
CA TYR A 271 9.19 8.24 -8.87
C TYR A 271 8.58 7.43 -10.02
N ASN A 272 7.28 7.16 -9.98
CA ASN A 272 6.58 6.41 -11.04
C ASN A 272 6.62 7.16 -12.38
N GLU A 273 6.36 8.47 -12.39
CA GLU A 273 6.46 9.31 -13.59
C GLU A 273 7.89 9.32 -14.17
N LEU A 274 8.91 9.43 -13.30
CA LEU A 274 10.31 9.38 -13.71
C LEU A 274 10.69 8.02 -14.28
N SER A 275 10.22 6.94 -13.66
CA SER A 275 10.41 5.56 -14.12
C SER A 275 9.81 5.36 -15.51
N GLU A 276 8.60 5.83 -15.74
CA GLU A 276 7.94 5.75 -17.03
C GLU A 276 8.69 6.59 -18.09
N PHE A 277 9.08 7.81 -17.75
CA PHE A 277 9.90 8.67 -18.62
C PHE A 277 11.18 7.96 -19.06
N VAL A 278 11.96 7.41 -18.12
CA VAL A 278 13.20 6.68 -18.43
C VAL A 278 12.95 5.45 -19.28
N SER A 279 11.88 4.70 -18.96
CA SER A 279 11.48 3.52 -19.72
C SER A 279 11.17 3.85 -21.17
N ASN A 280 10.50 4.98 -21.43
CA ASN A 280 10.16 5.44 -22.77
C ASN A 280 11.37 5.97 -23.52
N GLU A 281 12.19 6.83 -22.86
CA GLU A 281 13.37 7.46 -23.47
C GLU A 281 14.41 6.43 -23.94
N LEU A 282 14.65 5.39 -23.15
CA LEU A 282 15.60 4.33 -23.45
C LEU A 282 14.97 3.10 -24.13
N ASN A 283 13.65 3.12 -24.35
CA ASN A 283 12.90 1.95 -24.85
C ASN A 283 13.24 0.67 -24.04
N ILE A 284 13.18 0.77 -22.72
CA ILE A 284 13.58 -0.28 -21.76
C ILE A 284 12.85 -1.61 -22.06
N VAL A 285 11.59 -1.57 -22.48
CA VAL A 285 10.83 -2.76 -22.86
C VAL A 285 11.62 -3.59 -23.87
N LYS A 286 12.05 -2.98 -24.96
CA LYS A 286 12.79 -3.67 -26.03
C LYS A 286 14.20 -4.09 -25.60
N VAL A 287 14.84 -3.28 -24.76
CA VAL A 287 16.19 -3.56 -24.26
C VAL A 287 16.17 -4.77 -23.34
N PHE A 288 15.11 -4.91 -22.50
CA PHE A 288 14.97 -5.99 -21.53
C PHE A 288 14.34 -7.28 -22.10
N GLU A 289 13.76 -7.25 -23.30
CA GLU A 289 13.33 -8.48 -24.01
C GLU A 289 14.47 -9.52 -24.19
N ASN A 290 15.72 -9.08 -24.15
CA ASN A 290 16.90 -9.95 -24.26
C ASN A 290 17.43 -10.45 -22.91
N LEU A 291 16.90 -9.99 -21.78
CA LEU A 291 17.25 -10.47 -20.44
C LEU A 291 16.37 -11.67 -20.08
N LEU A 292 16.94 -12.59 -19.31
CA LEU A 292 16.18 -13.69 -18.78
C LEU A 292 15.25 -13.20 -17.64
N PRO A 293 14.01 -13.70 -17.56
CA PRO A 293 13.10 -13.33 -16.48
C PRO A 293 13.68 -13.57 -15.07
N GLU A 294 14.56 -14.60 -14.92
CA GLU A 294 15.29 -14.92 -13.68
C GLU A 294 16.18 -13.77 -13.23
N GLU A 295 16.76 -13.03 -14.17
CA GLU A 295 17.65 -11.89 -13.89
C GLU A 295 16.87 -10.66 -13.39
N LEU A 296 15.54 -10.63 -13.64
CA LEU A 296 14.64 -9.50 -13.36
C LEU A 296 13.76 -9.71 -12.13
N LEU A 297 13.74 -10.90 -11.51
CA LEU A 297 12.79 -11.25 -10.44
C LEU A 297 12.73 -10.23 -9.30
N TYR A 298 13.87 -9.69 -8.90
CA TYR A 298 13.99 -8.74 -7.80
C TYR A 298 14.10 -7.29 -8.24
N CYS A 299 14.03 -7.03 -9.54
CA CYS A 299 14.08 -5.66 -10.07
C CYS A 299 12.67 -5.08 -10.18
N ASP A 300 12.44 -3.96 -9.48
CA ASP A 300 11.17 -3.22 -9.47
C ASP A 300 11.33 -1.75 -9.87
N THR A 301 12.34 -1.48 -10.72
CA THR A 301 12.62 -0.11 -11.17
C THR A 301 11.60 0.38 -12.20
N PHE A 302 11.12 -0.52 -13.06
CA PHE A 302 10.20 -0.20 -14.16
C PHE A 302 9.00 -1.15 -14.16
N VAL A 303 7.80 -0.62 -14.37
CA VAL A 303 6.57 -1.42 -14.47
C VAL A 303 6.60 -2.45 -15.62
N CYS A 304 7.35 -2.19 -16.68
CA CYS A 304 7.49 -3.12 -17.80
C CYS A 304 8.16 -4.45 -17.42
N ILE A 305 8.91 -4.51 -16.33
CA ILE A 305 9.50 -5.74 -15.81
C ILE A 305 8.40 -6.70 -15.34
N ASP A 306 7.36 -6.16 -14.70
CA ASP A 306 6.20 -6.96 -14.31
C ASP A 306 5.52 -7.59 -15.53
N LYS A 307 5.41 -6.87 -16.65
CA LYS A 307 4.85 -7.43 -17.89
C LYS A 307 5.66 -8.61 -18.41
N ILE A 308 6.99 -8.60 -18.29
CA ILE A 308 7.85 -9.73 -18.67
C ILE A 308 7.60 -10.94 -17.78
N ILE A 309 7.55 -10.75 -16.47
CA ILE A 309 7.35 -11.83 -15.49
C ILE A 309 5.93 -12.38 -15.56
N ILE A 310 4.92 -11.52 -15.71
CA ILE A 310 3.51 -11.89 -15.91
C ILE A 310 3.38 -12.79 -17.14
N ARG A 311 3.99 -12.39 -18.27
CA ARG A 311 3.99 -13.20 -19.51
C ARG A 311 4.66 -14.54 -19.30
N TRP A 312 5.79 -14.59 -18.61
CA TRP A 312 6.47 -15.86 -18.30
C TRP A 312 5.57 -16.79 -17.47
N ILE A 313 4.86 -16.27 -16.45
CA ILE A 313 3.92 -17.06 -15.64
C ILE A 313 2.77 -17.57 -16.52
N GLU A 314 2.16 -16.68 -17.30
CA GLU A 314 1.04 -17.02 -18.20
C GLU A 314 1.42 -18.14 -19.18
N GLU A 315 2.57 -18.03 -19.85
CA GLU A 315 3.06 -19.05 -20.80
C GLU A 315 3.25 -20.42 -20.13
N ARG A 316 3.74 -20.47 -18.88
CA ARG A 316 3.87 -21.72 -18.11
C ARG A 316 2.52 -22.30 -17.75
N LEU A 317 1.58 -21.45 -17.31
CA LEU A 317 0.22 -21.88 -16.99
C LEU A 317 -0.51 -22.40 -18.22
N LEU A 318 -0.42 -21.73 -19.36
CA LEU A 318 -0.99 -22.18 -20.63
C LEU A 318 -0.39 -23.51 -21.14
N ALA A 319 0.86 -23.79 -20.78
CA ALA A 319 1.51 -25.07 -21.05
C ALA A 319 1.25 -26.14 -19.97
N GLU A 320 0.44 -25.84 -18.94
CA GLU A 320 0.19 -26.67 -17.75
C GLU A 320 1.48 -27.10 -17.02
N ASP A 321 2.55 -26.31 -17.17
CA ASP A 321 3.85 -26.54 -16.50
C ASP A 321 3.85 -25.95 -15.09
N THR A 322 3.14 -26.59 -14.19
CA THR A 322 3.04 -26.18 -12.77
C THR A 322 4.31 -26.44 -11.96
N GLY A 323 5.26 -27.18 -12.53
CA GLY A 323 6.58 -27.43 -11.93
C GLY A 323 7.64 -26.42 -12.34
N ALA A 324 7.33 -25.45 -13.20
CA ALA A 324 8.29 -24.43 -13.62
C ALA A 324 8.84 -23.61 -12.45
N MET A 325 10.12 -23.29 -12.55
CA MET A 325 10.86 -22.52 -11.53
C MET A 325 11.48 -21.28 -12.17
N LEU A 326 11.43 -20.15 -11.47
CA LEU A 326 12.12 -18.92 -11.85
C LEU A 326 13.13 -18.58 -10.74
N ASP A 327 14.40 -18.59 -11.03
CA ASP A 327 15.47 -18.38 -10.03
C ASP A 327 15.27 -19.22 -8.75
N ASN A 328 15.00 -20.51 -8.91
CA ASN A 328 14.69 -21.49 -7.85
C ASN A 328 13.41 -21.22 -7.07
N HIS A 329 12.54 -20.32 -7.53
CA HIS A 329 11.23 -20.06 -6.93
C HIS A 329 10.11 -20.67 -7.78
N SER A 330 9.17 -21.34 -7.14
CA SER A 330 7.93 -21.79 -7.77
C SER A 330 7.10 -20.61 -8.26
N ILE A 331 6.20 -20.85 -9.23
CA ILE A 331 5.27 -19.81 -9.72
C ILE A 331 4.56 -19.11 -8.54
N LYS A 332 4.11 -19.87 -7.54
CA LYS A 332 3.42 -19.31 -6.37
C LYS A 332 4.31 -18.40 -5.52
N GLU A 333 5.58 -18.75 -5.37
CA GLU A 333 6.56 -17.89 -4.68
C GLU A 333 6.87 -16.64 -5.50
N VAL A 334 7.03 -16.77 -6.83
CA VAL A 334 7.21 -15.61 -7.74
C VAL A 334 6.04 -14.64 -7.61
N VAL A 335 4.80 -15.13 -7.67
CA VAL A 335 3.58 -14.33 -7.43
C VAL A 335 3.64 -13.63 -6.08
N SER A 336 3.99 -14.35 -5.01
CA SER A 336 4.10 -13.78 -3.66
C SER A 336 5.19 -12.71 -3.53
N ILE A 337 6.33 -12.88 -4.22
CA ILE A 337 7.42 -11.90 -4.24
C ILE A 337 6.96 -10.64 -4.97
N ARG A 338 6.48 -10.79 -6.21
CA ARG A 338 6.15 -9.65 -7.07
C ARG A 338 4.94 -8.85 -6.58
N SER A 339 3.94 -9.51 -6.00
CA SER A 339 2.76 -8.84 -5.43
C SER A 339 3.05 -7.92 -4.23
N LYS A 340 4.26 -7.97 -3.67
CA LYS A 340 4.72 -7.11 -2.56
C LYS A 340 5.69 -6.01 -3.00
N MET A 341 6.04 -5.93 -4.28
CA MET A 341 6.99 -4.96 -4.80
C MET A 341 6.34 -3.60 -5.10
N HIS A 342 7.16 -2.64 -5.51
CA HIS A 342 6.77 -1.24 -5.64
C HIS A 342 5.51 -1.02 -6.50
N PHE A 343 5.40 -1.70 -7.65
CA PHE A 343 4.27 -1.54 -8.57
C PHE A 343 3.05 -2.43 -8.23
N SER A 344 3.00 -3.03 -7.04
CA SER A 344 1.90 -3.91 -6.64
C SER A 344 0.52 -3.23 -6.64
N GLU A 345 0.43 -1.91 -6.51
CA GLU A 345 -0.84 -1.18 -6.62
C GLU A 345 -1.45 -1.30 -8.03
N SER A 346 -0.63 -1.35 -9.07
CA SER A 346 -1.08 -1.49 -10.47
C SER A 346 -1.08 -2.94 -10.97
N THR A 347 -0.15 -3.78 -10.50
CA THR A 347 0.03 -5.16 -11.01
C THR A 347 -0.46 -6.24 -10.05
N GLY A 348 -0.75 -5.91 -8.81
CA GLY A 348 -1.09 -6.88 -7.76
C GLY A 348 -2.32 -7.71 -8.05
N LYS A 349 -3.34 -7.13 -8.68
CA LYS A 349 -4.54 -7.87 -9.11
C LYS A 349 -4.20 -8.93 -10.15
N VAL A 350 -3.32 -8.62 -11.11
CA VAL A 350 -2.86 -9.56 -12.12
C VAL A 350 -2.10 -10.72 -11.46
N TYR A 351 -1.18 -10.43 -10.54
CA TYR A 351 -0.48 -11.47 -9.81
C TYR A 351 -1.41 -12.34 -8.95
N HIS A 352 -2.41 -11.74 -8.31
CA HIS A 352 -3.40 -12.50 -7.53
C HIS A 352 -4.24 -13.41 -8.43
N MET A 353 -4.69 -12.90 -9.58
CA MET A 353 -5.37 -13.67 -10.61
C MET A 353 -4.51 -14.86 -11.10
N LEU A 354 -3.23 -14.61 -11.42
CA LEU A 354 -2.29 -15.66 -11.86
C LEU A 354 -2.04 -16.70 -10.77
N GLY A 355 -1.97 -16.28 -9.50
CA GLY A 355 -1.87 -17.20 -8.36
C GLY A 355 -3.09 -18.13 -8.24
N SER A 356 -4.29 -17.58 -8.43
CA SER A 356 -5.54 -18.34 -8.45
C SER A 356 -5.62 -19.27 -9.65
N ALA A 357 -5.20 -18.81 -10.82
CA ALA A 357 -5.08 -19.64 -12.03
C ALA A 357 -4.10 -20.81 -11.82
N TYR A 358 -2.96 -20.56 -11.19
CA TYR A 358 -1.98 -21.61 -10.86
C TYR A 358 -2.60 -22.72 -10.01
N ASP A 359 -3.29 -22.37 -8.93
CA ASP A 359 -3.94 -23.34 -8.05
C ASP A 359 -5.04 -24.15 -8.80
N ILE A 360 -5.74 -23.54 -9.77
CA ILE A 360 -6.70 -24.25 -10.63
C ILE A 360 -5.98 -25.17 -11.62
N VAL A 361 -4.91 -24.73 -12.27
CA VAL A 361 -4.14 -25.58 -13.22
C VAL A 361 -3.52 -26.78 -12.49
N VAL A 362 -3.07 -26.62 -11.25
CA VAL A 362 -2.64 -27.76 -10.40
C VAL A 362 -3.78 -28.77 -10.23
N SER A 363 -5.04 -28.32 -10.17
CA SER A 363 -6.21 -29.20 -10.03
C SER A 363 -6.63 -29.93 -11.31
N ALA A 364 -5.99 -29.66 -12.47
CA ALA A 364 -6.27 -30.40 -13.73
C ALA A 364 -6.09 -31.92 -13.60
N LYS A 365 -5.23 -32.36 -12.66
CA LYS A 365 -5.03 -33.78 -12.34
C LYS A 365 -5.90 -34.26 -11.16
N TYR A 366 -7.07 -33.64 -10.96
CA TYR A 366 -7.96 -33.97 -9.85
C TYR A 366 -8.37 -35.44 -9.88
N VAL A 367 -8.23 -36.07 -8.71
CA VAL A 367 -8.71 -37.44 -8.46
C VAL A 367 -9.74 -37.36 -7.34
N CYS A 368 -10.99 -37.63 -7.69
CA CYS A 368 -12.07 -37.71 -6.74
C CYS A 368 -12.00 -39.05 -5.96
N PRO A 369 -12.08 -39.03 -4.62
CA PRO A 369 -12.16 -40.24 -3.82
C PRO A 369 -13.36 -41.13 -4.20
N ASP A 370 -13.29 -42.40 -3.81
CA ASP A 370 -14.35 -43.36 -4.15
C ASP A 370 -15.49 -43.40 -3.11
N SER A 371 -15.20 -43.12 -1.82
CA SER A 371 -16.24 -43.11 -0.80
C SER A 371 -16.80 -41.70 -0.58
N PHE A 372 -18.10 -41.61 -0.34
CA PHE A 372 -18.77 -40.35 -0.04
C PHE A 372 -18.16 -39.64 1.21
N SER A 373 -17.81 -40.41 2.24
CA SER A 373 -17.20 -39.87 3.45
C SER A 373 -15.84 -39.19 3.14
N ASP A 374 -15.03 -39.82 2.27
CA ASP A 374 -13.72 -39.28 1.89
C ASP A 374 -13.87 -38.05 0.96
N ILE A 375 -14.87 -38.06 0.08
CA ILE A 375 -15.20 -36.90 -0.75
C ILE A 375 -15.60 -35.71 0.15
N LEU A 376 -16.50 -35.92 1.10
CA LEU A 376 -16.93 -34.89 2.05
C LEU A 376 -15.79 -34.33 2.86
N GLU A 377 -14.94 -35.20 3.44
CA GLU A 377 -13.80 -34.76 4.23
C GLU A 377 -12.74 -34.02 3.39
N LYS A 378 -12.46 -34.51 2.18
CA LYS A 378 -11.57 -33.84 1.24
C LYS A 378 -12.12 -32.49 0.81
N TYR A 379 -13.43 -32.38 0.53
CA TYR A 379 -14.06 -31.10 0.18
C TYR A 379 -13.92 -30.10 1.31
N LYS A 380 -14.23 -30.48 2.54
CA LYS A 380 -14.12 -29.62 3.73
C LYS A 380 -12.69 -29.14 4.04
N THR A 381 -11.69 -29.94 3.72
CA THR A 381 -10.29 -29.65 4.08
C THR A 381 -9.48 -29.03 2.95
N SER A 382 -9.76 -29.37 1.70
CA SER A 382 -8.94 -28.98 0.56
C SER A 382 -9.73 -28.51 -0.67
N ASP A 383 -10.73 -29.27 -1.12
CA ASP A 383 -11.30 -29.05 -2.45
C ASP A 383 -12.15 -27.78 -2.56
N TYR A 384 -12.71 -27.27 -1.43
CA TYR A 384 -13.38 -25.98 -1.40
C TYR A 384 -12.47 -24.83 -1.89
N LYS A 385 -11.13 -25.01 -1.80
CA LYS A 385 -10.16 -24.01 -2.29
C LYS A 385 -10.13 -23.92 -3.82
N ILE A 386 -10.52 -24.99 -4.52
CA ILE A 386 -10.63 -24.95 -5.99
C ILE A 386 -11.79 -24.02 -6.37
N ASP A 387 -12.94 -24.16 -5.70
CA ASP A 387 -14.08 -23.26 -5.88
C ASP A 387 -13.73 -21.81 -5.50
N GLN A 388 -12.97 -21.62 -4.40
CA GLN A 388 -12.51 -20.31 -3.93
C GLN A 388 -11.56 -19.65 -4.92
N ASN A 389 -10.59 -20.41 -5.46
CA ASN A 389 -9.64 -19.87 -6.45
C ASN A 389 -10.32 -19.58 -7.78
N TYR A 390 -11.32 -20.35 -8.18
CA TYR A 390 -12.14 -20.05 -9.34
C TYR A 390 -12.89 -18.72 -9.17
N ARG A 391 -13.47 -18.48 -8.00
CA ARG A 391 -14.12 -17.20 -7.66
C ARG A 391 -13.12 -16.06 -7.62
N TYR A 392 -11.94 -16.23 -7.01
CA TYR A 392 -10.89 -15.19 -6.96
C TYR A 392 -10.34 -14.87 -8.34
N PHE A 393 -10.12 -15.89 -9.18
CA PHE A 393 -9.67 -15.69 -10.54
C PHE A 393 -10.61 -14.75 -11.31
N TYR A 394 -11.91 -15.04 -11.32
CA TYR A 394 -12.89 -14.20 -12.03
C TYR A 394 -13.13 -12.85 -11.38
N TYR A 395 -13.08 -12.77 -10.06
CA TYR A 395 -13.17 -11.49 -9.35
C TYR A 395 -12.07 -10.52 -9.78
N ASP A 396 -10.83 -11.01 -9.91
CA ASP A 396 -9.71 -10.18 -10.38
C ASP A 396 -9.77 -9.96 -11.89
N TYR A 397 -10.01 -11.01 -12.68
CA TYR A 397 -10.12 -10.94 -14.14
C TYR A 397 -11.14 -9.88 -14.60
N ASP A 398 -12.34 -9.88 -14.03
CA ASP A 398 -13.39 -8.92 -14.36
C ASP A 398 -13.07 -7.49 -13.89
N SER A 399 -12.11 -7.32 -13.00
CA SER A 399 -11.66 -6.02 -12.49
C SER A 399 -10.48 -5.42 -13.27
N LEU A 400 -9.93 -6.15 -14.27
CA LEU A 400 -8.84 -5.67 -15.11
C LEU A 400 -9.38 -4.86 -16.29
N ASP A 401 -8.71 -3.74 -16.59
CA ASP A 401 -9.03 -2.91 -17.76
C ASP A 401 -8.69 -3.64 -19.09
N ASP A 402 -7.60 -4.42 -19.11
CA ASP A 402 -7.06 -5.16 -20.25
C ASP A 402 -7.26 -6.69 -20.09
N SER A 403 -8.41 -7.13 -19.57
CA SER A 403 -8.69 -8.56 -19.32
C SER A 403 -8.62 -9.43 -20.58
N GLU A 404 -8.85 -8.86 -21.75
CA GLU A 404 -8.76 -9.56 -23.06
C GLU A 404 -7.36 -10.16 -23.31
N ASP A 405 -6.31 -9.59 -22.75
CA ASP A 405 -4.94 -10.11 -22.85
C ASP A 405 -4.81 -11.52 -22.24
N PHE A 406 -5.67 -11.88 -21.28
CA PHE A 406 -5.67 -13.16 -20.56
C PHE A 406 -6.79 -14.12 -21.00
N GLU A 407 -7.44 -13.87 -22.14
CA GLU A 407 -8.59 -14.68 -22.58
C GLU A 407 -8.24 -16.17 -22.73
N ARG A 408 -7.05 -16.51 -23.27
CA ARG A 408 -6.61 -17.90 -23.38
C ARG A 408 -6.44 -18.58 -22.02
N LEU A 409 -5.94 -17.85 -21.03
CA LEU A 409 -5.81 -18.34 -19.66
C LEU A 409 -7.19 -18.54 -19.03
N ARG A 410 -8.12 -17.60 -19.27
CA ARG A 410 -9.51 -17.72 -18.85
C ARG A 410 -10.17 -18.99 -19.39
N GLU A 411 -10.02 -19.25 -20.71
CA GLU A 411 -10.55 -20.46 -21.34
C GLU A 411 -9.96 -21.75 -20.72
N LEU A 412 -8.67 -21.77 -20.43
CA LEU A 412 -8.01 -22.90 -19.76
C LEU A 412 -8.57 -23.12 -18.37
N VAL A 413 -8.69 -22.06 -17.57
CA VAL A 413 -9.23 -22.10 -16.21
C VAL A 413 -10.67 -22.61 -16.21
N GLU A 414 -11.52 -22.11 -17.10
CA GLU A 414 -12.91 -22.54 -17.24
C GLU A 414 -13.01 -24.04 -17.61
N ASN A 415 -12.18 -24.48 -18.57
CA ASN A 415 -12.16 -25.88 -18.99
C ASN A 415 -11.72 -26.81 -17.84
N ILE A 416 -10.66 -26.47 -17.12
CA ILE A 416 -10.16 -27.29 -15.99
C ILE A 416 -11.20 -27.34 -14.88
N TYR A 417 -11.74 -26.19 -14.49
CA TYR A 417 -12.74 -26.13 -13.42
C TYR A 417 -13.99 -26.95 -13.76
N THR A 418 -14.54 -26.79 -14.96
CA THR A 418 -15.80 -27.41 -15.35
C THR A 418 -15.63 -28.91 -15.63
N ASN A 419 -14.67 -29.29 -16.48
CA ASN A 419 -14.55 -30.64 -17.03
C ASN A 419 -13.64 -31.55 -16.18
N GLU A 420 -12.54 -31.02 -15.66
CA GLU A 420 -11.57 -31.84 -14.94
C GLU A 420 -11.88 -31.95 -13.44
N TYR A 421 -12.50 -30.92 -12.84
CA TYR A 421 -12.84 -30.89 -11.43
C TYR A 421 -14.33 -31.15 -11.19
N LEU A 422 -15.19 -30.22 -11.62
CA LEU A 422 -16.60 -30.19 -11.27
C LEU A 422 -17.32 -31.47 -11.73
N ASP A 423 -17.18 -31.86 -12.99
CA ASP A 423 -17.86 -33.05 -13.53
C ASP A 423 -17.41 -34.34 -12.83
N LYS A 424 -16.12 -34.51 -12.56
CA LYS A 424 -15.59 -35.67 -11.84
C LYS A 424 -16.10 -35.73 -10.39
N LEU A 425 -16.17 -34.60 -9.72
CA LEU A 425 -16.69 -34.48 -8.37
C LEU A 425 -18.17 -34.85 -8.31
N LEU A 426 -18.99 -34.25 -9.20
CA LEU A 426 -20.44 -34.39 -9.17
C LEU A 426 -20.88 -35.83 -9.45
N GLN A 427 -20.25 -36.53 -10.39
CA GLN A 427 -20.60 -37.93 -10.69
C GLN A 427 -20.47 -38.84 -9.45
N LYS A 428 -19.38 -38.76 -8.72
CA LYS A 428 -19.15 -39.55 -7.51
C LYS A 428 -19.96 -39.08 -6.29
N TRP A 429 -20.10 -37.78 -6.14
CA TRP A 429 -20.89 -37.17 -5.07
C TRP A 429 -22.34 -37.62 -5.13
N ASN A 430 -22.97 -37.56 -6.30
CA ASN A 430 -24.37 -37.95 -6.47
C ASN A 430 -24.60 -39.44 -6.21
N SER A 431 -23.69 -40.32 -6.65
CA SER A 431 -23.78 -41.73 -6.33
C SER A 431 -23.79 -41.99 -4.82
N GLY A 432 -22.98 -41.27 -4.06
CA GLY A 432 -22.90 -41.41 -2.61
C GLY A 432 -24.11 -40.84 -1.84
N ILE A 433 -24.71 -39.74 -2.29
CA ILE A 433 -25.89 -39.12 -1.66
C ILE A 433 -27.10 -40.02 -1.72
N LEU A 434 -27.22 -40.81 -2.77
CA LEU A 434 -28.36 -41.72 -2.98
C LEU A 434 -28.29 -42.99 -2.13
N GLU A 435 -27.14 -43.36 -1.59
CA GLU A 435 -26.99 -44.52 -0.70
C GLU A 435 -27.89 -44.39 0.54
N GLU A 436 -28.56 -45.51 0.89
CA GLU A 436 -29.69 -45.56 1.82
C GLU A 436 -29.39 -45.02 3.23
N ASN A 437 -28.14 -45.12 3.69
CA ASN A 437 -27.74 -44.75 5.06
C ASN A 437 -26.84 -43.50 5.13
N THR A 438 -26.55 -42.85 4.03
CA THR A 438 -25.60 -41.72 4.00
C THR A 438 -26.13 -40.50 4.73
N LEU A 439 -27.34 -40.07 4.41
CA LEU A 439 -27.95 -38.86 4.99
C LEU A 439 -28.16 -38.98 6.50
N SER A 440 -28.41 -40.18 7.05
CA SER A 440 -28.62 -40.35 8.49
C SER A 440 -27.39 -40.17 9.38
N LYS A 441 -26.20 -40.13 8.76
CA LYS A 441 -24.91 -40.01 9.48
C LYS A 441 -24.31 -38.59 9.44
N LEU A 442 -24.94 -37.69 8.71
CA LEU A 442 -24.45 -36.34 8.50
C LEU A 442 -25.21 -35.30 9.32
N PRO A 443 -24.57 -34.18 9.69
CA PRO A 443 -25.27 -32.99 10.17
C PRO A 443 -26.20 -32.47 9.07
N LEU A 444 -27.50 -32.53 9.27
CA LEU A 444 -28.47 -32.06 8.30
C LEU A 444 -29.02 -30.69 8.67
N GLN A 445 -29.32 -29.88 7.66
CA GLN A 445 -29.93 -28.56 7.83
C GLN A 445 -31.30 -28.63 8.51
N ILE A 446 -32.05 -29.69 8.28
CA ILE A 446 -33.35 -29.91 8.92
C ILE A 446 -33.25 -30.04 10.46
N ASP A 447 -32.09 -30.40 10.98
CA ASP A 447 -31.82 -30.50 12.42
C ASP A 447 -31.13 -29.22 12.97
N PHE A 448 -31.01 -28.17 12.17
CA PHE A 448 -30.19 -26.98 12.51
C PHE A 448 -30.62 -26.35 13.84
N TYR A 449 -31.90 -26.08 14.02
CA TYR A 449 -32.39 -25.44 15.27
C TYR A 449 -32.05 -26.24 16.51
N ASP A 450 -32.36 -27.50 16.51
CA ASP A 450 -32.17 -28.41 17.67
C ASP A 450 -30.67 -28.60 17.95
N SER A 451 -29.85 -28.75 16.91
CA SER A 451 -28.44 -29.02 17.05
C SER A 451 -27.62 -27.78 17.47
N ASN A 452 -28.01 -26.58 17.05
CA ASN A 452 -27.19 -25.37 17.22
C ASN A 452 -27.82 -24.34 18.16
N ILE A 453 -29.10 -24.33 18.39
CA ILE A 453 -29.85 -23.29 19.12
C ILE A 453 -30.60 -23.82 20.34
N GLY A 454 -31.28 -24.98 20.22
CA GLY A 454 -32.22 -25.48 21.21
C GLY A 454 -31.67 -25.64 22.64
N GLY A 455 -30.37 -25.75 22.84
CA GLY A 455 -29.68 -25.84 24.13
C GLY A 455 -29.03 -24.58 24.66
N LEU A 456 -29.03 -23.47 23.86
CA LEU A 456 -28.30 -22.24 24.20
C LEU A 456 -29.01 -21.42 25.27
N LYS A 457 -28.23 -20.99 26.28
CA LYS A 457 -28.70 -20.10 27.36
C LYS A 457 -28.32 -18.63 27.08
N ASP A 458 -27.33 -18.41 26.25
CA ASP A 458 -26.85 -17.08 25.90
C ASP A 458 -27.72 -16.46 24.79
N ARG A 459 -27.80 -15.12 24.79
CA ARG A 459 -28.43 -14.40 23.68
C ARG A 459 -27.67 -14.68 22.40
N THR A 460 -28.38 -15.16 21.37
CA THR A 460 -27.79 -15.60 20.13
C THR A 460 -28.40 -14.87 18.94
N VAL A 461 -27.54 -14.47 18.02
CA VAL A 461 -27.91 -13.93 16.71
C VAL A 461 -27.56 -14.96 15.64
N VAL A 462 -28.56 -15.37 14.86
CA VAL A 462 -28.37 -16.25 13.70
C VAL A 462 -28.46 -15.40 12.44
N ILE A 463 -27.38 -15.35 11.67
CA ILE A 463 -27.35 -14.69 10.39
C ILE A 463 -27.46 -15.75 9.30
N ILE A 464 -28.54 -15.69 8.53
CA ILE A 464 -28.80 -16.58 7.40
C ILE A 464 -28.51 -15.78 6.14
N SER A 465 -27.42 -16.12 5.45
CA SER A 465 -27.04 -15.49 4.19
C SER A 465 -27.46 -16.38 3.02
N ASP A 466 -28.40 -15.88 2.24
CA ASP A 466 -28.97 -16.56 1.08
C ASP A 466 -27.90 -16.88 0.05
N ALA A 467 -27.79 -18.15 -0.34
CA ALA A 467 -26.80 -18.69 -1.27
C ALA A 467 -25.32 -18.61 -0.80
N LEU A 468 -25.04 -18.56 0.52
CA LEU A 468 -23.67 -18.53 1.03
C LEU A 468 -23.02 -19.91 0.90
N ARG A 469 -22.17 -20.11 -0.11
CA ARG A 469 -21.37 -21.33 -0.33
C ARG A 469 -20.43 -21.62 0.84
N TYR A 470 -20.06 -22.89 1.03
CA TYR A 470 -19.10 -23.29 2.05
C TYR A 470 -17.74 -22.56 1.92
N GLU A 471 -17.21 -22.38 0.69
CA GLU A 471 -15.93 -21.71 0.48
C GLU A 471 -16.00 -20.21 0.82
N VAL A 472 -17.15 -19.54 0.58
CA VAL A 472 -17.37 -18.15 0.98
C VAL A 472 -17.49 -18.05 2.51
N GLY A 473 -18.18 -19.01 3.13
CA GLY A 473 -18.20 -19.13 4.59
C GLY A 473 -16.82 -19.35 5.19
N HIS A 474 -15.94 -20.09 4.51
CA HIS A 474 -14.56 -20.28 4.94
C HIS A 474 -13.73 -19.01 4.80
N GLU A 475 -13.98 -18.18 3.80
CA GLU A 475 -13.36 -16.83 3.72
C GLU A 475 -13.82 -15.96 4.90
N LEU A 476 -15.13 -15.94 5.22
CA LEU A 476 -15.65 -15.24 6.39
C LEU A 476 -15.03 -15.75 7.70
N TYR A 477 -14.85 -17.08 7.82
CA TYR A 477 -14.10 -17.67 8.93
C TYR A 477 -12.70 -17.08 9.06
N THR A 478 -11.95 -17.01 7.96
CA THR A 478 -10.58 -16.46 7.96
C THR A 478 -10.56 -14.99 8.36
N VAL A 479 -11.48 -14.16 7.80
CA VAL A 479 -11.59 -12.73 8.14
C VAL A 479 -11.93 -12.48 9.61
N LEU A 480 -12.76 -13.33 10.20
CA LEU A 480 -13.15 -13.21 11.62
C LEU A 480 -12.12 -13.86 12.55
N ALA A 481 -11.41 -14.89 12.13
CA ALA A 481 -10.34 -15.52 12.91
C ALA A 481 -9.13 -14.58 13.08
N ASP A 482 -8.93 -13.66 12.15
CA ASP A 482 -7.92 -12.59 12.27
C ASP A 482 -8.35 -11.49 13.27
N ASP A 483 -9.60 -11.47 13.73
CA ASP A 483 -10.05 -10.53 14.78
C ASP A 483 -9.74 -11.09 16.17
N PRO A 484 -8.84 -10.45 16.96
CA PRO A 484 -8.39 -10.98 18.25
C PRO A 484 -9.49 -11.12 19.31
N LYS A 485 -10.67 -10.56 19.06
CA LYS A 485 -11.84 -10.68 19.94
C LYS A 485 -12.75 -11.86 19.57
N SER A 486 -12.44 -12.53 18.45
CA SER A 486 -13.27 -13.60 17.91
C SER A 486 -12.73 -14.97 18.30
N ASN A 487 -13.57 -15.78 18.92
CA ASN A 487 -13.37 -17.22 19.02
C ASN A 487 -14.36 -17.89 18.08
N ILE A 488 -13.87 -18.45 16.99
CA ILE A 488 -14.68 -18.93 15.88
C ILE A 488 -14.38 -20.39 15.54
N ARG A 489 -15.41 -21.12 15.19
CA ARG A 489 -15.34 -22.47 14.65
C ARG A 489 -16.23 -22.57 13.43
N ILE A 490 -15.74 -23.23 12.39
CA ILE A 490 -16.52 -23.57 11.19
C ILE A 490 -16.81 -25.07 11.16
N ASP A 491 -18.07 -25.38 10.98
CA ASP A 491 -18.58 -26.73 10.71
C ASP A 491 -19.35 -26.69 9.38
N THR A 492 -19.82 -27.85 8.93
CA THR A 492 -20.70 -27.98 7.75
C THR A 492 -22.02 -28.59 8.13
N SER A 493 -23.06 -28.22 7.40
CA SER A 493 -24.34 -28.95 7.37
C SER A 493 -24.72 -29.26 5.91
N LEU A 494 -25.44 -30.37 5.71
CA LEU A 494 -25.96 -30.72 4.41
C LEU A 494 -27.35 -30.11 4.27
N SER A 495 -27.51 -29.23 3.27
CA SER A 495 -28.81 -28.62 2.95
C SER A 495 -29.85 -29.64 2.55
N VAL A 496 -31.10 -29.32 2.72
CA VAL A 496 -32.23 -30.11 2.18
C VAL A 496 -32.17 -30.14 0.64
N LEU A 497 -32.74 -31.16 0.04
CA LEU A 497 -32.89 -31.30 -1.41
C LEU A 497 -34.38 -31.29 -1.80
N PRO A 498 -34.84 -30.44 -2.74
CA PRO A 498 -34.04 -29.48 -3.50
C PRO A 498 -33.43 -28.33 -2.64
N SER A 499 -32.21 -28.00 -2.94
CA SER A 499 -31.41 -26.96 -2.24
C SER A 499 -31.79 -25.56 -2.76
N TYR A 500 -32.96 -25.08 -2.34
CA TYR A 500 -33.48 -23.79 -2.79
C TYR A 500 -34.11 -23.01 -1.63
N THR A 501 -34.20 -21.70 -1.79
CA THR A 501 -34.52 -20.73 -0.74
C THR A 501 -35.72 -21.10 0.13
N ARG A 502 -36.89 -21.47 -0.46
CA ARG A 502 -38.08 -21.74 0.34
C ARG A 502 -37.92 -22.93 1.29
N LEU A 503 -37.32 -24.03 0.81
CA LEU A 503 -37.14 -25.23 1.62
C LEU A 503 -35.97 -25.08 2.60
N GLY A 504 -34.87 -24.50 2.18
CA GLY A 504 -33.73 -24.22 3.04
C GLY A 504 -34.05 -23.27 4.18
N MET A 505 -34.80 -22.19 3.90
CA MET A 505 -35.27 -21.26 4.94
C MET A 505 -36.24 -21.93 5.91
N ALA A 506 -37.11 -22.86 5.43
CA ALA A 506 -37.98 -23.65 6.29
C ALA A 506 -37.21 -24.61 7.23
N ALA A 507 -36.18 -25.27 6.67
CA ALA A 507 -35.33 -26.21 7.41
C ALA A 507 -34.50 -25.54 8.54
N LEU A 508 -34.20 -24.27 8.42
CA LEU A 508 -33.48 -23.49 9.43
C LEU A 508 -34.37 -22.99 10.58
N LEU A 509 -35.69 -23.04 10.41
CA LEU A 509 -36.65 -22.68 11.48
C LEU A 509 -36.89 -23.86 12.42
N PRO A 510 -37.25 -23.61 13.69
CA PRO A 510 -37.70 -24.65 14.58
C PRO A 510 -39.01 -25.27 14.03
N HIS A 511 -39.13 -26.60 14.10
CA HIS A 511 -40.28 -27.29 13.59
C HIS A 511 -40.41 -28.69 14.17
N LYS A 512 -41.64 -29.24 14.16
CA LYS A 512 -41.92 -30.66 14.37
C LYS A 512 -42.07 -31.42 13.05
N SER A 513 -42.53 -30.69 12.01
CA SER A 513 -42.70 -31.24 10.68
C SER A 513 -42.59 -30.16 9.62
N ILE A 514 -41.95 -30.49 8.50
CA ILE A 514 -41.98 -29.70 7.25
C ILE A 514 -42.75 -30.53 6.22
N THR A 515 -43.72 -29.91 5.54
CA THR A 515 -44.50 -30.56 4.50
C THR A 515 -44.57 -29.71 3.26
N MET A 516 -44.79 -30.32 2.12
CA MET A 516 -45.02 -29.62 0.85
C MET A 516 -46.45 -29.95 0.38
N SER A 517 -47.28 -28.93 0.23
CA SER A 517 -48.66 -29.06 -0.23
C SER A 517 -48.72 -29.47 -1.73
N ASP A 518 -49.93 -29.74 -2.22
CA ASP A 518 -50.15 -30.16 -3.62
C ASP A 518 -49.86 -29.05 -4.63
N ASP A 519 -49.88 -27.79 -4.21
CA ASP A 519 -49.49 -26.62 -4.99
C ASP A 519 -48.00 -26.27 -4.78
N TYR A 520 -47.20 -27.18 -4.22
CA TYR A 520 -45.77 -27.06 -3.95
C TYR A 520 -45.40 -25.94 -2.96
N THR A 521 -46.34 -25.47 -2.14
CA THR A 521 -46.03 -24.53 -1.06
C THR A 521 -45.40 -25.27 0.12
N VAL A 522 -44.29 -24.75 0.67
CA VAL A 522 -43.58 -25.27 1.83
C VAL A 522 -44.28 -24.79 3.12
N LEU A 523 -44.60 -25.73 3.98
CA LEU A 523 -45.27 -25.46 5.25
C LEU A 523 -44.44 -25.99 6.43
N VAL A 524 -44.24 -25.15 7.44
CA VAL A 524 -43.61 -25.48 8.73
C VAL A 524 -44.71 -25.58 9.80
N ASP A 525 -44.90 -26.75 10.35
CA ASP A 525 -46.01 -27.03 11.29
C ASP A 525 -47.39 -26.53 10.80
N GLY A 526 -47.61 -26.68 9.49
CA GLY A 526 -48.85 -26.28 8.83
C GLY A 526 -48.96 -24.77 8.49
N MET A 527 -47.91 -24.00 8.69
CA MET A 527 -47.87 -22.54 8.36
C MET A 527 -46.90 -22.27 7.22
N SER A 528 -47.27 -21.35 6.31
CA SER A 528 -46.33 -20.83 5.33
C SER A 528 -45.18 -20.06 6.00
N CYS A 529 -43.98 -20.15 5.42
CA CYS A 529 -42.78 -19.42 5.86
C CYS A 529 -42.20 -18.51 4.75
N ASP A 530 -43.04 -18.08 3.80
CA ASP A 530 -42.60 -17.35 2.60
C ASP A 530 -42.15 -15.91 2.88
N ASN A 531 -42.54 -15.31 4.00
CA ASN A 531 -42.20 -13.95 4.35
C ASN A 531 -41.69 -13.80 5.78
N LEU A 532 -41.08 -12.67 6.08
CA LEU A 532 -40.43 -12.36 7.35
C LEU A 532 -41.41 -12.51 8.54
N LEU A 533 -42.61 -11.99 8.41
CA LEU A 533 -43.62 -12.05 9.49
C LEU A 533 -44.06 -13.49 9.82
N THR A 534 -44.27 -14.31 8.81
CA THR A 534 -44.65 -15.71 9.01
C THR A 534 -43.50 -16.52 9.63
N ARG A 535 -42.25 -16.28 9.20
CA ARG A 535 -41.04 -16.85 9.83
C ARG A 535 -40.94 -16.45 11.29
N GLN A 536 -41.15 -15.15 11.60
CA GLN A 536 -41.15 -14.67 12.98
C GLN A 536 -42.25 -15.35 13.82
N ASN A 537 -43.43 -15.50 13.31
CA ASN A 537 -44.53 -16.18 14.01
C ASN A 537 -44.20 -17.65 14.33
N ILE A 538 -43.54 -18.36 13.42
CA ILE A 538 -43.03 -19.71 13.63
C ILE A 538 -41.97 -19.72 14.71
N LEU A 539 -40.95 -18.82 14.61
CA LEU A 539 -39.86 -18.76 15.56
C LEU A 539 -40.35 -18.46 16.99
N GLN A 540 -41.34 -17.57 17.15
CA GLN A 540 -41.92 -17.17 18.42
C GLN A 540 -42.72 -18.28 19.10
N ARG A 541 -43.22 -19.31 18.39
CA ARG A 541 -43.85 -20.49 19.01
C ARG A 541 -42.86 -21.35 19.79
N TYR A 542 -41.59 -21.29 19.45
CA TYR A 542 -40.50 -22.06 20.09
C TYR A 542 -39.64 -21.19 21.02
N CYS A 543 -39.58 -19.89 20.74
CA CYS A 543 -38.84 -18.93 21.54
C CYS A 543 -39.60 -17.59 21.60
N ASP A 544 -40.37 -17.35 22.69
CA ASP A 544 -41.22 -16.15 22.83
C ASP A 544 -40.47 -14.83 22.63
N ASN A 545 -39.24 -14.76 23.12
CA ASN A 545 -38.40 -13.58 23.05
C ASN A 545 -37.49 -13.55 21.79
N SER A 546 -38.03 -13.95 20.65
CA SER A 546 -37.32 -13.92 19.37
C SER A 546 -37.84 -12.83 18.43
N ILE A 547 -37.03 -12.51 17.42
CA ILE A 547 -37.37 -11.57 16.33
C ILE A 547 -36.66 -11.99 15.04
N CYS A 548 -37.33 -11.76 13.92
CA CYS A 548 -36.74 -11.84 12.59
C CYS A 548 -36.57 -10.44 12.00
N VAL A 549 -35.41 -10.14 11.44
CA VAL A 549 -35.09 -8.85 10.81
C VAL A 549 -34.39 -9.05 9.46
N GLN A 550 -34.58 -8.11 8.53
CA GLN A 550 -33.78 -8.08 7.31
C GLN A 550 -32.46 -7.35 7.60
N PHE A 551 -31.38 -7.82 6.98
CA PHE A 551 -30.08 -7.17 7.06
C PHE A 551 -30.14 -5.72 6.59
N ASP A 552 -30.82 -5.46 5.47
CA ASP A 552 -30.93 -4.13 4.89
C ASP A 552 -31.63 -3.12 5.81
N ASP A 553 -32.52 -3.56 6.68
CA ASP A 553 -33.18 -2.70 7.64
C ASP A 553 -32.24 -2.23 8.75
N ILE A 554 -31.24 -3.07 9.12
CA ILE A 554 -30.36 -2.83 10.27
C ILE A 554 -28.96 -2.36 9.91
N LYS A 555 -28.51 -2.53 8.66
CA LYS A 555 -27.14 -2.26 8.25
C LYS A 555 -26.70 -0.80 8.47
N ASN A 556 -27.61 0.18 8.38
CA ASN A 556 -27.33 1.60 8.54
C ASN A 556 -27.86 2.21 9.85
N MET A 557 -28.45 1.39 10.75
CA MET A 557 -29.00 1.88 12.01
C MET A 557 -27.94 2.42 12.96
N LYS A 558 -28.33 3.46 13.72
CA LYS A 558 -27.49 4.02 14.78
C LYS A 558 -27.45 3.08 15.99
N LYS A 559 -26.47 3.30 16.86
CA LYS A 559 -26.23 2.51 18.07
C LYS A 559 -27.47 2.32 18.96
N SER A 560 -28.27 3.39 19.15
CA SER A 560 -29.51 3.34 19.95
C SER A 560 -30.55 2.45 19.31
N GLU A 561 -30.75 2.58 18.01
CA GLU A 561 -31.74 1.83 17.22
C GLU A 561 -31.42 0.33 17.20
N LEU A 562 -30.13 -0.03 17.00
CA LEU A 562 -29.68 -1.42 17.12
C LEU A 562 -29.95 -1.98 18.52
N ARG A 563 -29.69 -1.21 19.58
CA ARG A 563 -29.96 -1.64 20.95
C ARG A 563 -31.46 -1.97 21.17
N ASP A 564 -32.35 -1.17 20.62
CA ASP A 564 -33.79 -1.37 20.78
C ASP A 564 -34.27 -2.68 20.14
N ILE A 565 -33.65 -3.07 19.00
CA ILE A 565 -33.97 -4.36 18.33
C ILE A 565 -33.46 -5.55 19.15
N PHE A 566 -32.22 -5.51 19.63
CA PHE A 566 -31.57 -6.66 20.25
C PHE A 566 -31.84 -6.78 21.77
N THR A 567 -32.16 -5.66 22.45
CA THR A 567 -32.37 -5.68 23.90
C THR A 567 -33.63 -6.46 24.25
N GLY A 568 -33.50 -7.38 25.23
CA GLY A 568 -34.65 -8.20 25.70
C GLY A 568 -34.95 -9.40 24.79
N LYS A 569 -34.23 -9.55 23.66
CA LYS A 569 -34.39 -10.72 22.79
C LYS A 569 -33.39 -11.81 23.19
N GLN A 570 -33.85 -13.05 23.20
CA GLN A 570 -33.00 -14.23 23.41
C GLN A 570 -32.44 -14.74 22.09
N LEU A 571 -33.23 -14.67 21.03
CA LEU A 571 -32.88 -15.15 19.70
C LEU A 571 -33.26 -14.12 18.63
N VAL A 572 -32.32 -13.80 17.76
CA VAL A 572 -32.54 -12.90 16.62
C VAL A 572 -32.12 -13.60 15.36
N TYR A 573 -33.01 -13.72 14.39
CA TYR A 573 -32.71 -14.19 13.04
C TYR A 573 -32.53 -12.98 12.12
N VAL A 574 -31.38 -12.87 11.48
CA VAL A 574 -31.06 -11.84 10.50
C VAL A 574 -31.00 -12.50 9.13
N TYR A 575 -31.82 -12.06 8.21
CA TYR A 575 -31.81 -12.54 6.83
C TYR A 575 -31.01 -11.59 5.97
N HIS A 576 -29.98 -12.12 5.32
CA HIS A 576 -29.06 -11.41 4.44
C HIS A 576 -29.19 -12.00 3.03
N ASN A 577 -29.39 -11.13 2.03
CA ASN A 577 -29.64 -11.58 0.66
C ASN A 577 -28.87 -10.73 -0.37
N GLN A 578 -27.53 -10.78 -0.33
CA GLN A 578 -26.69 -10.08 -1.31
C GLN A 578 -26.32 -11.00 -2.49
N ILE A 579 -25.99 -12.26 -2.20
CA ILE A 579 -25.46 -13.18 -3.21
C ILE A 579 -26.58 -13.60 -4.16
N ASP A 580 -27.67 -14.20 -3.61
CA ASP A 580 -28.78 -14.68 -4.40
C ASP A 580 -29.49 -13.57 -5.18
N ALA A 581 -29.68 -12.40 -4.58
CA ALA A 581 -30.34 -11.25 -5.21
C ALA A 581 -29.62 -10.74 -6.48
N ARG A 582 -28.30 -10.90 -6.56
CA ARG A 582 -27.51 -10.57 -7.77
C ARG A 582 -27.42 -11.75 -8.72
N GLY A 583 -27.16 -12.96 -8.22
CA GLY A 583 -27.00 -14.17 -9.02
C GLY A 583 -28.25 -14.56 -9.82
N ASP A 584 -29.43 -14.42 -9.23
CA ASP A 584 -30.68 -14.86 -9.84
C ASP A 584 -31.18 -13.99 -11.02
N LYS A 585 -30.55 -12.81 -11.23
CA LYS A 585 -30.94 -11.88 -12.29
C LYS A 585 -29.95 -11.95 -13.46
N ALA A 586 -30.47 -12.19 -14.66
CA ALA A 586 -29.65 -12.28 -15.88
C ALA A 586 -28.76 -11.07 -16.21
N ASN A 587 -29.04 -9.90 -15.66
CA ASN A 587 -28.29 -8.68 -15.89
C ASN A 587 -27.24 -8.39 -14.81
N THR A 588 -27.17 -9.20 -13.76
CA THR A 588 -26.22 -9.05 -12.63
C THR A 588 -25.60 -10.39 -12.20
N GLU A 589 -25.89 -11.51 -12.89
CA GLU A 589 -25.34 -12.82 -12.52
C GLU A 589 -23.79 -12.86 -12.60
N ASP A 590 -23.19 -12.04 -13.46
CA ASP A 590 -21.73 -11.88 -13.59
C ASP A 590 -21.10 -11.17 -12.40
N GLU A 591 -21.89 -10.43 -11.60
CA GLU A 591 -21.44 -9.75 -10.39
C GLU A 591 -21.52 -10.65 -9.14
N VAL A 592 -21.90 -11.91 -9.27
CA VAL A 592 -22.09 -12.80 -8.11
C VAL A 592 -20.83 -12.97 -7.26
N PHE A 593 -19.65 -12.95 -7.86
CA PHE A 593 -18.40 -13.07 -7.12
C PHE A 593 -18.03 -11.78 -6.38
N VAL A 594 -18.42 -10.63 -6.91
CA VAL A 594 -18.36 -9.35 -6.19
C VAL A 594 -19.33 -9.39 -5.02
N ALA A 595 -20.56 -9.89 -5.22
CA ALA A 595 -21.54 -10.04 -4.16
C ALA A 595 -21.06 -10.97 -3.02
N CYS A 596 -20.33 -12.04 -3.32
CA CYS A 596 -19.70 -12.90 -2.32
C CYS A 596 -18.70 -12.14 -1.46
N LYS A 597 -17.85 -11.32 -2.07
CA LYS A 597 -16.86 -10.51 -1.34
C LYS A 597 -17.51 -9.45 -0.45
N GLU A 598 -18.53 -8.78 -0.97
CA GLU A 598 -19.34 -7.82 -0.20
C GLU A 598 -20.05 -8.51 0.96
N ALA A 599 -20.67 -9.67 0.74
CA ALA A 599 -21.34 -10.44 1.80
C ALA A 599 -20.42 -10.80 2.97
N VAL A 600 -19.18 -11.22 2.69
CA VAL A 600 -18.17 -11.49 3.72
C VAL A 600 -17.93 -10.24 4.57
N ASN A 601 -17.69 -9.08 3.91
CA ASN A 601 -17.43 -7.83 4.62
C ASN A 601 -18.65 -7.34 5.41
N GLU A 602 -19.84 -7.36 4.81
CA GLU A 602 -21.08 -6.90 5.44
C GLU A 602 -21.44 -7.73 6.69
N ILE A 603 -21.27 -9.05 6.62
CA ILE A 603 -21.54 -9.94 7.76
C ILE A 603 -20.50 -9.72 8.87
N ALA A 604 -19.22 -9.64 8.53
CA ALA A 604 -18.16 -9.40 9.50
C ALA A 604 -18.36 -8.06 10.23
N ASP A 605 -18.70 -7.00 9.49
CA ASP A 605 -18.95 -5.67 10.06
C ASP A 605 -20.21 -5.66 10.92
N LEU A 606 -21.28 -6.36 10.52
CA LEU A 606 -22.50 -6.47 11.32
C LEU A 606 -22.21 -7.14 12.66
N ILE A 607 -21.45 -8.25 12.67
CA ILE A 607 -21.06 -8.97 13.90
C ILE A 607 -20.28 -8.05 14.83
N ARG A 608 -19.28 -7.32 14.33
CA ARG A 608 -18.51 -6.35 15.12
C ARG A 608 -19.39 -5.23 15.69
N ARG A 609 -20.30 -4.70 14.89
CA ARG A 609 -21.23 -3.63 15.29
C ARG A 609 -22.23 -4.09 16.36
N ILE A 610 -22.83 -5.26 16.20
CA ILE A 610 -23.77 -5.81 17.18
C ILE A 610 -23.04 -6.13 18.49
N SER A 611 -21.88 -6.77 18.43
CA SER A 611 -21.07 -7.07 19.61
C SER A 611 -20.72 -5.82 20.40
N SER A 612 -20.26 -4.77 19.71
CA SER A 612 -19.84 -3.51 20.35
C SER A 612 -21.01 -2.66 20.86
N ASN A 613 -22.14 -2.68 20.16
CA ASN A 613 -23.25 -1.74 20.39
C ASN A 613 -24.45 -2.31 21.11
N ALA A 614 -24.77 -3.59 20.90
CA ALA A 614 -25.97 -4.23 21.42
C ALA A 614 -25.72 -5.27 22.53
N ASN A 615 -24.48 -5.35 23.03
CA ASN A 615 -24.06 -6.30 24.09
C ASN A 615 -24.50 -7.75 23.81
N THR A 616 -24.31 -8.18 22.56
CA THR A 616 -24.58 -9.54 22.12
C THR A 616 -23.29 -10.13 21.58
N HIS A 617 -22.90 -11.30 22.04
CA HIS A 617 -21.56 -11.84 21.82
C HIS A 617 -21.53 -13.23 21.19
N HIS A 618 -22.70 -13.88 21.04
CA HIS A 618 -22.78 -15.18 20.40
C HIS A 618 -23.51 -15.07 19.07
N PHE A 619 -22.85 -15.51 18.00
CA PHE A 619 -23.40 -15.48 16.65
C PHE A 619 -23.25 -16.83 15.99
N ILE A 620 -24.22 -17.16 15.14
CA ILE A 620 -24.16 -18.30 14.24
C ILE A 620 -24.40 -17.77 12.85
N VAL A 621 -23.51 -18.07 11.90
CA VAL A 621 -23.71 -17.72 10.49
C VAL A 621 -23.89 -19.00 9.69
N THR A 622 -24.92 -19.04 8.85
CA THR A 622 -25.23 -20.18 8.00
C THR A 622 -25.91 -19.73 6.70
N ALA A 623 -26.25 -20.70 5.84
CA ALA A 623 -26.96 -20.49 4.59
C ALA A 623 -28.17 -21.39 4.48
N ASP A 624 -29.12 -21.05 3.66
CA ASP A 624 -30.23 -21.88 3.25
C ASP A 624 -29.80 -22.86 2.13
N HIS A 625 -28.96 -22.45 1.22
CA HIS A 625 -28.31 -23.27 0.18
C HIS A 625 -27.03 -22.58 -0.31
N GLY A 626 -26.29 -23.22 -1.20
CA GLY A 626 -25.26 -22.60 -2.02
C GLY A 626 -25.65 -22.55 -3.51
N PHE A 627 -24.71 -22.48 -4.41
CA PHE A 627 -24.96 -22.36 -5.85
C PHE A 627 -23.83 -22.92 -6.70
N ILE A 628 -24.12 -23.23 -7.95
CA ILE A 628 -23.15 -23.43 -9.02
C ILE A 628 -23.14 -22.17 -9.88
N TYR A 629 -21.94 -21.71 -10.26
CA TYR A 629 -21.74 -20.67 -11.26
C TYR A 629 -20.66 -21.10 -12.24
N LYS A 630 -20.96 -21.01 -13.56
CA LYS A 630 -20.03 -21.21 -14.64
C LYS A 630 -20.03 -19.97 -15.51
N ARG A 631 -18.84 -19.50 -15.90
CA ARG A 631 -18.70 -18.24 -16.66
C ARG A 631 -19.18 -18.37 -18.10
N ASP A 632 -18.87 -19.48 -18.76
CA ASP A 632 -19.25 -19.70 -20.14
C ASP A 632 -20.74 -19.96 -20.28
N LYS A 633 -21.31 -19.42 -21.34
CA LYS A 633 -22.73 -19.64 -21.66
C LYS A 633 -23.03 -21.09 -21.84
N LEU A 634 -24.13 -21.57 -21.24
CA LEU A 634 -24.58 -22.93 -21.37
C LEU A 634 -24.96 -23.27 -22.82
N ASN A 635 -24.36 -24.33 -23.34
CA ASN A 635 -24.71 -24.90 -24.62
C ASN A 635 -26.08 -25.64 -24.54
N GLU A 636 -26.68 -25.93 -25.70
CA GLU A 636 -27.92 -26.73 -25.76
C GLU A 636 -27.71 -28.18 -25.25
N SER A 637 -26.49 -28.71 -25.33
CA SER A 637 -26.10 -30.00 -24.74
C SER A 637 -26.15 -30.02 -23.20
N ASP A 638 -26.01 -28.87 -22.57
CA ASP A 638 -26.02 -28.74 -21.13
C ASP A 638 -27.45 -28.60 -20.56
N LYS A 639 -28.45 -28.60 -21.44
CA LYS A 639 -29.86 -28.40 -21.12
C LYS A 639 -30.70 -29.67 -21.33
N ILE A 640 -31.28 -30.16 -20.25
CA ILE A 640 -32.16 -31.33 -20.24
C ILE A 640 -33.59 -30.86 -20.49
N ASN A 641 -34.25 -31.45 -21.50
CA ASN A 641 -35.59 -31.05 -21.88
C ASN A 641 -36.62 -32.09 -21.33
N VAL A 642 -37.29 -31.70 -20.26
CA VAL A 642 -38.33 -32.53 -19.63
C VAL A 642 -39.73 -31.96 -19.95
N ARG A 643 -40.69 -32.85 -20.32
CA ARG A 643 -42.05 -32.49 -20.74
C ARG A 643 -43.09 -32.86 -19.69
N ASP A 644 -42.90 -32.61 -18.44
CA ASP A 644 -43.94 -32.79 -17.43
C ASP A 644 -44.76 -31.51 -17.21
N ARG A 645 -46.07 -31.58 -17.35
CA ARG A 645 -46.97 -30.43 -17.22
C ARG A 645 -47.50 -30.22 -15.80
N ASN A 646 -47.34 -31.22 -14.91
CA ASN A 646 -47.89 -31.22 -13.56
C ASN A 646 -46.79 -31.20 -12.50
N ALA A 647 -45.63 -30.70 -12.84
CA ALA A 647 -44.47 -30.65 -11.95
C ALA A 647 -44.08 -29.20 -11.60
N PHE A 648 -43.47 -29.00 -10.45
CA PHE A 648 -42.76 -27.79 -10.11
C PHE A 648 -41.34 -27.86 -10.66
N VAL A 649 -41.11 -27.17 -11.75
CA VAL A 649 -39.86 -27.23 -12.51
C VAL A 649 -39.01 -26.00 -12.20
N ASN A 650 -37.77 -26.21 -11.79
CA ASN A 650 -36.70 -25.22 -11.67
C ASN A 650 -35.49 -25.68 -12.51
N ARG A 651 -34.46 -24.86 -12.65
CA ARG A 651 -33.26 -25.18 -13.46
C ARG A 651 -32.52 -26.39 -12.95
N ARG A 652 -32.47 -26.61 -11.64
CA ARG A 652 -31.66 -27.65 -11.01
C ARG A 652 -32.46 -28.74 -10.36
N PHE A 653 -33.76 -28.61 -10.35
CA PHE A 653 -34.66 -29.66 -9.81
C PHE A 653 -36.06 -29.65 -10.42
N ILE A 654 -36.70 -30.77 -10.30
CA ILE A 654 -38.13 -30.92 -10.58
C ILE A 654 -38.76 -31.64 -9.39
N VAL A 655 -39.89 -31.14 -8.85
CA VAL A 655 -40.71 -31.86 -7.89
C VAL A 655 -41.98 -32.31 -8.59
N SER A 656 -42.26 -33.61 -8.54
CA SER A 656 -43.42 -34.24 -9.19
C SER A 656 -43.96 -35.39 -8.36
N THR A 657 -45.11 -35.94 -8.73
CA THR A 657 -45.69 -37.13 -8.12
C THR A 657 -45.07 -38.44 -8.61
N GLU A 658 -44.37 -38.39 -9.75
CA GLU A 658 -43.73 -39.54 -10.37
C GLU A 658 -42.24 -39.25 -10.65
N ALA A 659 -41.40 -40.26 -10.52
CA ALA A 659 -39.97 -40.16 -10.83
C ALA A 659 -39.74 -40.01 -12.33
N ILE A 660 -38.73 -39.21 -12.70
CA ILE A 660 -38.32 -39.00 -14.10
C ILE A 660 -37.15 -39.94 -14.40
N TYR A 661 -37.35 -40.85 -15.34
CA TYR A 661 -36.36 -41.85 -15.76
C TYR A 661 -35.78 -41.45 -17.12
N GLU A 662 -34.85 -40.50 -17.12
CA GLU A 662 -34.08 -40.09 -18.27
C GLU A 662 -32.57 -40.12 -17.94
N ASP A 663 -31.72 -40.29 -18.96
CA ASP A 663 -30.29 -40.32 -18.78
C ASP A 663 -29.81 -39.00 -18.20
N GLY A 664 -28.96 -39.07 -17.17
CA GLY A 664 -28.40 -37.90 -16.50
C GLY A 664 -29.29 -37.26 -15.41
N ILE A 665 -30.41 -37.92 -15.07
CA ILE A 665 -31.31 -37.50 -13.96
C ILE A 665 -31.32 -38.55 -12.87
N GLU A 666 -31.23 -38.10 -11.64
CA GLU A 666 -31.43 -38.92 -10.44
C GLU A 666 -32.68 -38.49 -9.67
N ASN A 667 -33.20 -39.40 -8.87
CA ASN A 667 -34.47 -39.23 -8.17
C ASN A 667 -34.33 -39.59 -6.68
N ILE A 668 -34.91 -38.78 -5.80
CA ILE A 668 -34.99 -39.05 -4.38
C ILE A 668 -36.41 -38.74 -3.85
N SER A 669 -36.93 -39.56 -2.95
CA SER A 669 -38.23 -39.30 -2.31
C SER A 669 -38.18 -38.06 -1.41
N MET A 670 -39.15 -37.15 -1.56
CA MET A 670 -39.36 -36.03 -0.65
C MET A 670 -39.56 -36.49 0.81
N GLY A 671 -40.28 -37.55 1.01
CA GLY A 671 -40.48 -38.12 2.34
C GLY A 671 -39.19 -38.58 3.01
N ARG A 672 -38.20 -39.06 2.26
CA ARG A 672 -36.88 -39.39 2.79
C ARG A 672 -36.13 -38.13 3.26
N ILE A 673 -36.25 -37.00 2.52
CA ILE A 673 -35.61 -35.74 2.83
C ILE A 673 -36.24 -35.09 4.05
N LEU A 674 -37.59 -35.01 4.05
CA LEU A 674 -38.38 -34.35 5.10
C LEU A 674 -38.70 -35.26 6.30
N ARG A 675 -38.27 -36.51 6.24
CA ARG A 675 -38.51 -37.55 7.27
C ARG A 675 -40.01 -37.71 7.58
N ASN A 676 -40.84 -37.74 6.56
CA ASN A 676 -42.30 -37.89 6.63
C ASN A 676 -42.81 -38.80 5.50
N ASP A 677 -44.12 -38.91 5.37
CA ASP A 677 -44.79 -39.77 4.39
C ASP A 677 -45.14 -39.05 3.06
N ASP A 678 -44.40 -37.95 2.71
CA ASP A 678 -44.62 -37.22 1.44
C ASP A 678 -44.28 -38.12 0.25
N GLY A 679 -45.26 -38.37 -0.60
CA GLY A 679 -45.11 -39.22 -1.77
C GLY A 679 -44.45 -38.55 -2.98
N LYS A 680 -44.13 -37.27 -2.94
CA LYS A 680 -43.48 -36.57 -4.04
C LYS A 680 -42.04 -37.00 -4.23
N VAL A 681 -41.55 -36.82 -5.43
CA VAL A 681 -40.18 -37.15 -5.82
C VAL A 681 -39.47 -35.88 -6.28
N VAL A 682 -38.22 -35.74 -5.88
CA VAL A 682 -37.31 -34.71 -6.36
C VAL A 682 -36.41 -35.35 -7.41
N SER A 683 -36.49 -34.85 -8.65
CA SER A 683 -35.59 -35.22 -9.75
C SER A 683 -34.58 -34.13 -9.99
N PHE A 684 -33.27 -34.44 -10.15
CA PHE A 684 -32.19 -33.49 -10.30
C PHE A 684 -31.09 -34.01 -11.26
N PRO A 685 -30.36 -33.12 -11.95
CA PRO A 685 -29.28 -33.54 -12.84
C PRO A 685 -28.10 -34.12 -12.07
N ILE A 686 -27.47 -35.16 -12.56
CA ILE A 686 -26.25 -35.78 -11.99
C ILE A 686 -25.02 -34.85 -12.12
N SER A 687 -24.99 -34.04 -13.20
CA SER A 687 -23.90 -33.13 -13.54
C SER A 687 -24.24 -31.65 -13.22
N SER A 688 -23.44 -30.75 -13.73
CA SER A 688 -23.74 -29.31 -13.70
C SER A 688 -24.81 -28.86 -14.70
N ASN A 689 -25.45 -29.80 -15.43
CA ASN A 689 -26.51 -29.52 -16.39
C ASN A 689 -27.77 -28.93 -15.76
N VAL A 690 -28.58 -28.27 -16.55
CA VAL A 690 -29.80 -27.59 -16.11
C VAL A 690 -31.03 -28.11 -16.85
N PHE A 691 -32.21 -28.10 -16.22
CA PHE A 691 -33.46 -28.28 -16.90
C PHE A 691 -33.81 -27.06 -17.75
N LYS A 692 -34.36 -27.25 -18.92
CA LYS A 692 -34.74 -26.20 -19.86
C LYS A 692 -35.97 -25.45 -19.35
N VAL A 693 -35.74 -24.31 -18.71
CA VAL A 693 -36.75 -23.39 -18.17
C VAL A 693 -36.65 -22.04 -18.87
N SER A 694 -37.76 -21.39 -19.18
CA SER A 694 -37.77 -20.07 -19.81
C SER A 694 -37.51 -18.96 -18.79
N GLY A 695 -36.67 -17.97 -19.15
CA GLY A 695 -36.41 -16.74 -18.42
C GLY A 695 -35.22 -16.83 -17.45
N GLY A 696 -34.76 -15.67 -16.96
CA GLY A 696 -33.68 -15.45 -15.95
C GLY A 696 -32.27 -15.75 -16.43
N GLY A 697 -31.25 -15.52 -15.56
CA GLY A 697 -29.85 -15.91 -15.74
C GLY A 697 -29.73 -17.45 -15.88
N GLN A 698 -28.67 -17.92 -16.51
CA GLN A 698 -28.50 -19.37 -16.75
C GLN A 698 -27.24 -19.92 -16.12
N ASN A 699 -26.33 -19.04 -15.75
CA ASN A 699 -25.00 -19.35 -15.26
C ASN A 699 -24.97 -19.52 -13.73
N PHE A 700 -25.76 -18.72 -13.02
CA PHE A 700 -26.03 -18.88 -11.59
C PHE A 700 -27.23 -19.80 -11.39
N VAL A 701 -27.02 -20.94 -10.75
CA VAL A 701 -28.07 -21.93 -10.52
C VAL A 701 -27.91 -22.59 -9.15
N HIS A 702 -29.05 -22.93 -8.55
CA HIS A 702 -29.18 -23.64 -7.28
C HIS A 702 -30.39 -24.57 -7.27
N GLY A 703 -30.43 -25.46 -6.30
CA GLY A 703 -31.57 -26.41 -6.16
C GLY A 703 -31.18 -27.84 -6.40
N GLY A 704 -30.00 -28.10 -6.94
CA GLY A 704 -29.46 -29.44 -7.19
C GLY A 704 -28.76 -30.05 -5.98
N SER A 705 -28.06 -31.15 -6.25
CA SER A 705 -27.40 -31.97 -5.23
C SER A 705 -25.90 -31.76 -5.09
N SER A 706 -25.27 -30.83 -5.83
CA SER A 706 -23.81 -30.66 -5.81
C SER A 706 -23.28 -30.24 -4.42
N PRO A 707 -22.03 -30.51 -4.10
CA PRO A 707 -21.41 -29.97 -2.88
C PRO A 707 -21.51 -28.44 -2.80
N GLN A 708 -21.37 -27.75 -3.92
CA GLN A 708 -21.47 -26.29 -4.01
C GLN A 708 -22.88 -25.76 -3.70
N GLU A 709 -23.92 -26.57 -3.92
CA GLU A 709 -25.31 -26.23 -3.63
C GLU A 709 -25.73 -26.69 -2.25
N MET A 710 -25.25 -27.85 -1.77
CA MET A 710 -25.75 -28.53 -0.56
C MET A 710 -24.85 -28.39 0.66
N LEU A 711 -23.54 -28.26 0.53
CA LEU A 711 -22.66 -28.07 1.70
C LEU A 711 -22.70 -26.61 2.12
N ILE A 712 -23.44 -26.35 3.19
CA ILE A 712 -23.55 -25.02 3.76
C ILE A 712 -22.62 -24.85 4.98
N PRO A 713 -22.03 -23.66 5.18
CA PRO A 713 -21.24 -23.39 6.38
C PRO A 713 -22.11 -23.23 7.61
N VAL A 714 -21.59 -23.63 8.77
CA VAL A 714 -22.14 -23.30 10.10
C VAL A 714 -20.98 -22.71 10.92
N LEU A 715 -20.92 -21.39 11.00
CA LEU A 715 -19.91 -20.70 11.79
C LEU A 715 -20.47 -20.40 13.19
N ASN A 716 -19.82 -20.92 14.22
CA ASN A 716 -20.11 -20.58 15.61
C ASN A 716 -19.08 -19.55 16.08
N ILE A 717 -19.54 -18.34 16.42
CA ILE A 717 -18.70 -17.18 16.72
C ILE A 717 -19.02 -16.67 18.11
N LYS A 718 -18.01 -16.55 18.95
CA LYS A 718 -18.11 -15.93 20.27
C LYS A 718 -17.18 -14.73 20.34
N MET A 719 -17.77 -13.54 20.44
CA MET A 719 -17.00 -12.29 20.58
C MET A 719 -16.67 -12.03 22.05
N GLU A 720 -15.40 -11.83 22.37
CA GLU A 720 -14.98 -11.58 23.74
C GLU A 720 -15.28 -10.15 24.19
N ARG A 721 -15.49 -9.97 25.51
CA ARG A 721 -15.70 -8.67 26.14
C ARG A 721 -14.37 -8.11 26.59
N GLY A 722 -14.02 -6.88 26.18
CA GLY A 722 -12.85 -6.17 26.69
C GLY A 722 -11.84 -5.78 25.62
N HIS A 723 -10.80 -5.09 26.04
CA HIS A 723 -9.60 -4.83 25.26
C HIS A 723 -8.72 -6.07 25.39
N ILE A 724 -8.47 -6.78 24.29
CA ILE A 724 -7.34 -7.68 24.20
C ILE A 724 -6.17 -6.81 23.76
N ASP A 725 -5.10 -6.79 24.54
CA ASP A 725 -3.85 -6.15 24.13
C ASP A 725 -3.29 -6.96 22.96
N THR A 726 -3.50 -6.47 21.76
CA THR A 726 -2.87 -7.03 20.57
C THR A 726 -1.51 -6.37 20.40
N GLY A 727 -0.46 -7.18 20.36
CA GLY A 727 0.90 -6.74 20.03
C GLY A 727 1.16 -6.81 18.53
N ASN A 728 2.13 -6.02 18.06
CA ASN A 728 2.70 -6.16 16.72
C ASN A 728 3.75 -7.29 16.72
N ALA A 729 3.83 -8.05 15.62
CA ALA A 729 4.86 -9.08 15.44
C ALA A 729 6.25 -8.43 15.55
N GLN A 730 6.99 -8.69 16.63
CA GLN A 730 8.28 -8.08 16.90
C GLN A 730 9.38 -8.75 16.07
N ILE A 731 10.41 -7.96 15.72
CA ILE A 731 11.61 -8.46 15.05
C ILE A 731 12.85 -8.27 15.92
N ALA A 732 13.80 -9.20 15.80
CA ALA A 732 15.08 -9.13 16.46
C ALA A 732 16.21 -9.43 15.47
N LEU A 733 17.38 -8.80 15.69
CA LEU A 733 18.60 -9.09 14.94
C LEU A 733 19.18 -10.41 15.41
N VAL A 734 19.38 -11.37 14.49
CA VAL A 734 20.01 -12.67 14.76
C VAL A 734 21.52 -12.61 14.56
N SER A 735 21.96 -11.85 13.54
CA SER A 735 23.37 -11.70 13.21
C SER A 735 24.12 -10.99 14.33
N MET A 736 25.20 -11.60 14.85
CA MET A 736 26.11 -10.92 15.77
C MET A 736 27.01 -9.97 15.00
N VAL A 737 26.56 -8.73 14.79
CA VAL A 737 27.32 -7.69 14.11
C VAL A 737 27.71 -6.60 15.09
N GLN A 738 29.00 -6.43 15.35
CA GLN A 738 29.57 -5.32 16.12
C GLN A 738 30.35 -4.34 15.23
N LYS A 739 30.77 -4.81 14.05
CA LYS A 739 31.65 -4.07 13.16
C LYS A 739 31.29 -4.34 11.69
N ILE A 740 31.21 -3.29 10.93
CA ILE A 740 30.98 -3.35 9.48
C ILE A 740 32.31 -3.09 8.77
N THR A 741 32.73 -4.04 7.96
CA THR A 741 34.02 -4.02 7.24
C THR A 741 33.87 -4.08 5.71
N SER A 742 32.65 -4.22 5.19
CA SER A 742 32.34 -4.33 3.76
C SER A 742 31.27 -3.34 3.36
N ASN A 743 31.37 -2.79 2.15
CA ASN A 743 30.36 -1.89 1.57
C ASN A 743 28.98 -2.54 1.36
N VAL A 744 28.93 -3.88 1.40
CA VAL A 744 27.68 -4.65 1.37
C VAL A 744 27.71 -5.63 2.54
N THR A 745 26.67 -5.61 3.36
CA THR A 745 26.53 -6.50 4.52
C THR A 745 25.15 -7.16 4.48
N VAL A 746 25.12 -8.47 4.69
CA VAL A 746 23.90 -9.27 4.81
C VAL A 746 23.65 -9.55 6.29
N LEU A 747 22.47 -9.19 6.77
CA LEU A 747 22.06 -9.44 8.16
C LEU A 747 20.80 -10.30 8.21
N GLU A 748 20.74 -11.16 9.21
CA GLU A 748 19.59 -12.03 9.48
C GLU A 748 18.77 -11.47 10.64
N PHE A 749 17.46 -11.42 10.41
CA PHE A 749 16.46 -10.99 11.38
C PHE A 749 15.47 -12.12 11.61
N ILE A 750 14.96 -12.25 12.82
CA ILE A 750 13.91 -13.18 13.16
C ILE A 750 12.65 -12.43 13.58
N GLN A 751 11.51 -12.84 13.06
CA GLN A 751 10.22 -12.48 13.63
C GLN A 751 10.04 -13.32 14.91
N SER A 752 9.95 -12.67 16.06
CA SER A 752 10.00 -13.31 17.39
C SER A 752 8.82 -14.25 17.61
N GLU A 753 7.63 -13.85 17.19
CA GLU A 753 6.37 -14.59 17.35
C GLU A 753 5.68 -14.79 16.00
N ALA A 754 4.99 -15.91 15.82
CA ALA A 754 4.16 -16.10 14.64
C ALA A 754 2.96 -15.15 14.68
N VAL A 755 2.54 -14.64 13.52
CA VAL A 755 1.29 -13.89 13.41
C VAL A 755 0.12 -14.78 13.85
N SER A 756 -0.68 -14.28 14.75
CA SER A 756 -1.80 -14.98 15.40
C SER A 756 -2.93 -14.00 15.71
N ASP A 757 -3.97 -14.47 16.37
CA ASP A 757 -5.10 -13.64 16.80
C ASP A 757 -4.71 -12.50 17.75
N THR A 758 -3.58 -12.61 18.43
CA THR A 758 -3.03 -11.60 19.37
C THR A 758 -1.78 -10.91 18.88
N VAL A 759 -1.19 -11.36 17.77
CA VAL A 759 0.03 -10.82 17.18
C VAL A 759 -0.24 -10.40 15.74
N LYS A 760 -0.28 -9.09 15.49
CA LYS A 760 -0.56 -8.50 14.16
C LYS A 760 0.67 -8.53 13.28
N ALA A 761 0.46 -8.81 11.99
CA ALA A 761 1.49 -8.59 10.98
C ALA A 761 1.92 -7.12 10.98
N THR A 762 3.22 -6.88 10.85
CA THR A 762 3.80 -5.53 10.91
C THR A 762 4.91 -5.40 9.87
N THR A 763 5.00 -4.25 9.25
CA THR A 763 6.07 -3.93 8.30
C THR A 763 7.11 -3.05 8.98
N TYR A 764 8.39 -3.41 8.83
CA TYR A 764 9.51 -2.67 9.40
C TYR A 764 10.41 -2.11 8.31
N LYS A 765 10.87 -0.87 8.52
CA LYS A 765 11.93 -0.22 7.74
C LYS A 765 13.24 -0.33 8.51
N LEU A 766 14.26 -0.91 7.87
CA LEU A 766 15.56 -1.18 8.46
C LEU A 766 16.64 -0.42 7.67
N TYR A 767 17.44 0.39 8.34
CA TYR A 767 18.57 1.08 7.71
C TYR A 767 19.61 1.50 8.74
N PHE A 768 20.83 1.77 8.26
CA PHE A 768 21.89 2.30 9.12
C PHE A 768 21.88 3.82 9.13
N ILE A 769 22.12 4.38 10.32
CA ILE A 769 22.19 5.82 10.59
C ILE A 769 23.47 6.18 11.32
N SER A 770 23.93 7.43 11.14
CA SER A 770 24.97 8.04 11.95
C SER A 770 24.40 8.66 13.23
N ASP A 771 25.27 9.17 14.12
CA ASP A 771 24.87 9.93 15.32
C ASP A 771 23.94 11.12 15.00
N ASP A 772 24.14 11.73 13.84
CA ASP A 772 23.36 12.88 13.35
C ASP A 772 22.05 12.45 12.65
N ASN A 773 21.63 11.19 12.81
CA ASN A 773 20.47 10.57 12.14
C ASN A 773 20.51 10.58 10.59
N GLU A 774 21.70 10.79 10.00
CA GLU A 774 21.85 10.66 8.54
C GLU A 774 21.73 9.18 8.13
N LYS A 775 20.86 8.84 7.19
CA LYS A 775 20.81 7.51 6.59
C LYS A 775 22.07 7.24 5.79
N ILE A 776 22.84 6.23 6.20
CA ILE A 776 24.12 5.85 5.60
C ILE A 776 24.09 4.53 4.82
N SER A 777 22.93 3.87 4.75
CA SER A 777 22.67 2.70 3.91
C SER A 777 21.36 2.86 3.14
N ASN A 778 21.12 1.92 2.20
CA ASN A 778 19.78 1.70 1.65
C ASN A 778 18.80 1.32 2.77
N GLU A 779 17.52 1.51 2.50
CA GLU A 779 16.41 1.07 3.34
C GLU A 779 15.95 -0.33 2.91
N ALA A 780 15.93 -1.26 3.86
CA ALA A 780 15.39 -2.60 3.65
C ALA A 780 14.01 -2.71 4.33
N THR A 781 13.02 -3.21 3.61
CA THR A 781 11.68 -3.44 4.15
C THR A 781 11.53 -4.89 4.58
N LEU A 782 11.15 -5.14 5.82
CA LEU A 782 10.91 -6.45 6.38
C LEU A 782 9.42 -6.60 6.71
N PHE A 783 8.76 -7.56 6.08
CA PHE A 783 7.38 -7.93 6.39
C PHE A 783 7.37 -9.01 7.46
N ALA A 784 7.03 -8.66 8.70
CA ALA A 784 6.85 -9.59 9.80
C ALA A 784 5.41 -10.15 9.77
N ASP A 785 5.10 -10.93 8.73
CA ASP A 785 3.77 -11.49 8.43
C ASP A 785 3.71 -13.02 8.49
N SER A 786 4.81 -13.67 8.90
CA SER A 786 4.90 -15.12 8.95
C SER A 786 4.04 -15.74 10.04
N ARG A 787 3.20 -16.71 9.67
CA ARG A 787 2.37 -17.54 10.56
C ARG A 787 3.02 -18.88 10.92
N GLU A 788 4.24 -19.12 10.47
CA GLU A 788 4.96 -20.36 10.75
C GLU A 788 5.28 -20.52 12.24
N LEU A 789 4.95 -21.65 12.84
CA LEU A 789 5.22 -21.92 14.25
C LEU A 789 6.71 -22.22 14.51
N ASP A 790 7.41 -22.80 13.53
CA ASP A 790 8.86 -23.05 13.61
C ASP A 790 9.62 -21.71 13.44
N ALA A 791 10.33 -21.31 14.51
CA ALA A 791 11.10 -20.06 14.53
C ALA A 791 12.15 -19.97 13.41
N ARG A 792 12.72 -21.13 12.98
CA ARG A 792 13.72 -21.18 11.90
C ARG A 792 13.15 -20.78 10.55
N LYS A 793 11.85 -20.92 10.32
CA LYS A 793 11.14 -20.50 9.12
C LYS A 793 10.71 -19.03 9.13
N ARG A 794 10.95 -18.32 10.24
CA ARG A 794 10.67 -16.89 10.40
C ARG A 794 11.93 -16.04 10.40
N ILE A 795 13.02 -16.55 9.77
CA ILE A 795 14.29 -15.83 9.60
C ILE A 795 14.30 -15.18 8.21
N PHE A 796 14.60 -13.88 8.18
CA PHE A 796 14.67 -13.05 6.98
C PHE A 796 16.11 -12.58 6.78
N ARG A 797 16.59 -12.59 5.53
CA ARG A 797 17.91 -12.08 5.14
C ARG A 797 17.76 -10.76 4.43
N MET A 798 18.41 -9.71 4.94
CA MET A 798 18.38 -8.37 4.41
C MET A 798 19.76 -7.89 4.00
N ASN A 799 19.85 -7.27 2.82
CA ASN A 799 21.09 -6.75 2.25
C ASN A 799 21.17 -5.25 2.48
N PHE A 800 22.27 -4.79 3.08
CA PHE A 800 22.54 -3.38 3.28
C PHE A 800 23.76 -2.97 2.48
N ARG A 801 23.63 -1.86 1.74
CA ARG A 801 24.72 -1.21 0.99
C ARG A 801 24.95 0.17 1.57
N PHE A 802 26.19 0.47 1.88
CA PHE A 802 26.58 1.72 2.50
C PHE A 802 26.93 2.79 1.48
N LYS A 803 26.72 4.05 1.84
CA LYS A 803 27.15 5.21 1.05
C LYS A 803 28.67 5.20 0.92
N ASP A 804 29.17 5.58 -0.26
CA ASP A 804 30.61 5.71 -0.54
C ASP A 804 31.15 7.01 0.07
N LYS A 805 31.43 6.98 1.36
CA LYS A 805 32.04 8.09 2.11
C LYS A 805 33.04 7.57 3.13
N ARG A 806 33.89 8.45 3.66
CA ARG A 806 34.78 8.09 4.78
C ARG A 806 33.98 8.00 6.07
N TYR A 807 34.10 6.88 6.77
CA TYR A 807 33.50 6.65 8.06
C TYR A 807 34.55 6.86 9.17
N ASP A 808 34.24 7.65 10.19
CA ASP A 808 35.10 7.84 11.36
C ASP A 808 34.82 6.72 12.37
N LYS A 809 35.84 5.90 12.66
CA LYS A 809 35.73 4.77 13.61
C LYS A 809 35.39 5.19 15.05
N ASN A 810 35.57 6.47 15.38
CA ASN A 810 35.30 7.02 16.70
C ASN A 810 33.88 7.58 16.83
N LYS A 811 33.12 7.65 15.73
CA LYS A 811 31.70 8.04 15.74
C LYS A 811 30.83 6.82 15.96
N ASN A 812 29.65 7.04 16.55
CA ASN A 812 28.66 5.99 16.71
C ASN A 812 27.80 5.88 15.46
N TYR A 813 27.52 4.65 15.07
CA TYR A 813 26.59 4.33 14.00
C TYR A 813 25.62 3.27 14.50
N TYR A 814 24.42 3.27 13.96
CA TYR A 814 23.37 2.37 14.43
C TYR A 814 22.61 1.74 13.25
N LEU A 815 22.33 0.46 13.36
CA LEU A 815 21.24 -0.16 12.61
C LEU A 815 19.95 0.15 13.35
N ALA A 816 19.01 0.81 12.72
CA ALA A 816 17.73 1.20 13.30
C ALA A 816 16.56 0.49 12.63
N ALA A 817 15.56 0.13 13.41
CA ALA A 817 14.30 -0.45 12.95
C ALA A 817 13.14 0.48 13.29
N TYR A 818 12.34 0.80 12.29
CA TYR A 818 11.16 1.65 12.40
C TYR A 818 9.91 0.87 12.01
N ASP A 819 8.85 1.01 12.77
CA ASP A 819 7.52 0.54 12.37
C ASP A 819 6.99 1.45 11.26
N GLU A 820 6.66 0.89 10.10
CA GLU A 820 6.19 1.66 8.95
C GLU A 820 4.83 2.33 9.20
N GLY A 821 3.95 1.69 9.97
CA GLY A 821 2.60 2.17 10.25
C GLY A 821 2.56 3.35 11.22
N SER A 822 3.39 3.33 12.28
CA SER A 822 3.46 4.39 13.29
C SER A 822 4.57 5.40 13.00
N GLY A 823 5.59 5.04 12.23
CA GLY A 823 6.81 5.83 12.02
C GLY A 823 7.73 5.87 13.26
N GLU A 824 7.44 5.09 14.29
CA GLU A 824 8.23 5.07 15.53
C GLU A 824 9.45 4.15 15.40
N GLU A 825 10.57 4.60 15.98
CA GLU A 825 11.75 3.76 16.12
C GLU A 825 11.50 2.70 17.19
N ILE A 826 11.62 1.43 16.80
CA ILE A 826 11.37 0.29 17.71
C ILE A 826 12.63 -0.06 18.49
N TRP A 827 13.76 -0.10 17.80
CA TRP A 827 15.08 -0.31 18.43
C TRP A 827 16.21 0.15 17.51
N ARG A 828 17.40 0.34 18.11
CA ARG A 828 18.64 0.54 17.40
C ARG A 828 19.75 -0.33 17.97
N HIS A 829 20.64 -0.81 17.10
CA HIS A 829 21.80 -1.63 17.44
C HIS A 829 23.07 -0.89 17.05
N HIS A 830 23.96 -0.67 18.02
CA HIS A 830 25.23 0.04 17.79
C HIS A 830 26.20 -0.80 16.96
N VAL A 831 26.86 -0.17 15.99
CA VAL A 831 27.92 -0.77 15.17
C VAL A 831 29.08 0.18 14.97
N VAL A 832 30.27 -0.39 14.77
CA VAL A 832 31.47 0.35 14.39
C VAL A 832 31.66 0.24 12.88
N MET A 833 31.78 1.38 12.20
CA MET A 833 32.07 1.41 10.76
C MET A 833 33.57 1.37 10.54
N ASP A 834 34.10 0.27 9.97
CA ASP A 834 35.51 0.09 9.63
C ASP A 834 35.64 -0.31 8.15
N LEU A 835 35.00 0.49 7.31
CA LEU A 835 35.12 0.34 5.85
C LEU A 835 36.50 0.86 5.45
N VAL A 836 37.30 -0.02 4.85
CA VAL A 836 38.56 0.38 4.22
C VAL A 836 38.18 1.13 2.95
N GLY A 837 38.15 2.46 3.03
CA GLY A 837 38.00 3.29 1.84
C GLY A 837 39.15 2.97 0.89
N GLU A 838 38.85 2.54 -0.32
CA GLU A 838 39.84 2.51 -1.38
C GLU A 838 40.43 3.90 -1.51
N SER A 839 41.70 4.01 -1.26
CA SER A 839 42.47 5.23 -1.48
C SER A 839 42.59 5.47 -2.99
N PHE A 840 41.90 6.46 -3.48
CA PHE A 840 42.17 7.12 -4.74
C PHE A 840 42.62 8.56 -4.48
#